data_f16b0d00e3bac3ec55dbb80a02c10865
#
_entry.id   f16b0d00e3bac3ec55dbb80a02c10865
#
_cell.length_a   1.000
_cell.length_b   1.000
_cell.length_c   1.000
_cell.angle_alpha   90.00
_cell.angle_beta   90.00
_cell.angle_gamma   90.00
#
_symmetry.space_group_name_H-M   'P 1'
#
loop_
_entity.id
_entity.type
_entity.pdbx_description
1 polymer ?
#
loop_
_entity_poly.entity_id
_entity_poly.type
_entity_poly.pdbx_seq_one_letter_code
_entity_poly.pdbx_strand_id
1 'polypeptide(L)'
;MLTDTTALTRARFFTGTSVLVYLALMSGPLLAQSGNNGALEEIQVTGSRIQRTGFTTPTPVTTFSNDYMQDLGVVDVGEMVNQLPASQASLTPETNGWGSFNVGAQRVNLRALGPTRSLVLVDGRRFVPSTNEGDVDMSLIPSILTQRVDVVTGGASAAYGSDAVAGVVNIILNKDLTGLRLDLDTGISARGDGETYHAAFAGGTGFADDRGHVIIGGEYEKDEGIGSCLEHSSWCDDLPGIVTNVGNAANGEPRYIRTKGVRLAGATTGGVLVGVPNPVAGGSPLAFPAGSPLAGPDADHLWQFDETAALVPYVLGDYVGRTKAGGDGPSYLATTQIRVPYERVNIFGHADYALSDTLNSFVEASFGDTSGHNYGAATWWTGGGAIPIARDNYFLPDAVGGLMDDAGIDQVAVGRYGIDMHQNLSTSDNTVYRIAAGFDGQFSQMWRWDVYYQYGHDHRYQSIIGDRLNTNFSWAVDAVADPATGEPTCRVLLEDSPPEDAMGCVPFDIFGPNNWSPEAKDYAFGTVQEWFNYDQHVISGNVQGELFDAGGGPVAVAAGLEYRKENGEIYHNAQTLTFNFWQNYGQDYEGSVAITEGYMEVDVPLAQGASWANYLDINIAGRQTHYKKRDITRDIENGIDATTWKISGVYEPTTWLRFRATRSRDVRAPNFQELYSRTRSVLGIISNPWRLTDQNPLTDGGGNVNLHEEQGDTLTLGVVFQPQWGISDGLRLSVDYFDIDIEGAIGTLGAQNIVNRCYEGYTDLCQYVERDAANNILSIQNVNLNLDSYKVKGIDIEALYPFVLGDLGDMTMRIMATRTIDQIQNIGGTSIDYAGQNTGSGTPSWILNATATFNSGPFGTTLQARYIDGGYYDVTYVGPQDEGYDPALPNSINDNRVDSALYFNLTARYAFAFGNDRSVEIFGVINNLLDKKPPLAEQNAYPTNPTYYDQVGMAFRGGLRIRY
;
A
#
# COMPACT_ATOMS: atom_id res chain seq x y z
N MET A 1 -30.90 4.25 -31.48
CA MET A 1 -31.48 2.92 -31.78
C MET A 1 -30.32 1.99 -31.98
N LEU A 2 -30.03 1.28 -30.99
CA LEU A 2 -29.48 -0.06 -30.88
C LEU A 2 -28.88 -0.16 -29.47
N THR A 3 -29.70 -0.70 -28.62
CA THR A 3 -29.39 -1.12 -27.23
C THR A 3 -28.60 -2.40 -27.32
N ASP A 4 -27.43 -2.40 -26.64
CA ASP A 4 -26.82 -3.65 -26.20
C ASP A 4 -26.55 -3.55 -24.70
N THR A 5 -27.53 -4.06 -23.95
CA THR A 5 -27.47 -4.39 -22.55
C THR A 5 -26.96 -5.82 -22.42
N THR A 6 -25.69 -6.01 -22.16
CA THR A 6 -25.19 -7.25 -21.59
C THR A 6 -25.03 -7.07 -20.08
N ALA A 7 -26.16 -7.19 -19.39
CA ALA A 7 -26.17 -7.48 -17.97
C ALA A 7 -25.69 -8.92 -17.75
N LEU A 8 -24.47 -9.12 -17.32
CA LEU A 8 -23.98 -10.38 -16.79
C LEU A 8 -24.69 -10.66 -15.47
N THR A 9 -25.66 -11.55 -15.55
CA THR A 9 -26.41 -12.12 -14.44
C THR A 9 -25.43 -12.88 -13.54
N ARG A 10 -25.07 -12.30 -12.40
CA ARG A 10 -24.40 -13.05 -11.31
C ARG A 10 -25.36 -14.15 -10.84
N ALA A 11 -25.02 -15.40 -11.11
CA ALA A 11 -25.74 -16.55 -10.60
C ALA A 11 -25.58 -16.60 -9.07
N ARG A 12 -26.64 -16.25 -8.36
CA ARG A 12 -26.78 -16.57 -6.94
C ARG A 12 -26.98 -18.07 -6.78
N PHE A 13 -25.94 -18.80 -6.44
CA PHE A 13 -26.03 -20.13 -5.88
C PHE A 13 -25.55 -20.05 -4.44
N PHE A 14 -26.50 -20.11 -3.52
CA PHE A 14 -26.38 -20.82 -2.24
C PHE A 14 -27.64 -20.56 -1.43
N THR A 15 -28.65 -21.40 -1.62
CA THR A 15 -29.72 -21.62 -0.64
C THR A 15 -29.54 -23.00 -0.05
N GLY A 16 -29.34 -23.00 1.22
CA GLY A 16 -29.41 -24.01 2.23
C GLY A 16 -29.66 -25.48 1.84
N THR A 17 -28.69 -26.32 2.17
CA THR A 17 -28.98 -27.73 2.46
C THR A 17 -28.12 -28.12 3.66
N SER A 18 -28.79 -28.39 4.79
CA SER A 18 -28.21 -28.93 6.01
C SER A 18 -27.73 -30.35 5.77
N VAL A 19 -26.41 -30.56 5.76
CA VAL A 19 -25.81 -31.91 5.77
C VAL A 19 -25.49 -32.30 7.22
N LEU A 20 -26.32 -33.16 7.79
CA LEU A 20 -26.05 -33.87 9.04
C LEU A 20 -25.01 -34.98 8.76
N VAL A 21 -23.78 -34.79 9.24
CA VAL A 21 -22.75 -35.84 9.25
C VAL A 21 -22.89 -36.66 10.54
N TYR A 22 -23.25 -37.93 10.37
CA TYR A 22 -23.19 -38.92 11.45
C TYR A 22 -21.73 -39.34 11.70
N LEU A 23 -21.14 -38.96 12.83
CA LEU A 23 -19.87 -39.49 13.31
C LEU A 23 -20.10 -40.75 14.11
N ALA A 24 -19.67 -41.89 13.56
CA ALA A 24 -19.60 -43.14 14.30
C ALA A 24 -18.27 -43.23 15.09
N LEU A 25 -18.33 -43.19 16.38
CA LEU A 25 -17.22 -43.40 17.30
C LEU A 25 -16.81 -44.90 17.34
N MET A 26 -15.58 -45.17 16.86
CA MET A 26 -14.89 -46.44 17.17
C MET A 26 -13.61 -46.13 17.98
N SER A 27 -13.63 -46.50 19.24
CA SER A 27 -12.48 -46.42 20.15
C SER A 27 -11.57 -47.63 20.02
N GLY A 28 -10.30 -47.40 19.62
CA GLY A 28 -9.19 -48.37 19.68
C GLY A 28 -8.00 -47.73 20.43
N PRO A 29 -7.15 -48.53 21.14
CA PRO A 29 -6.15 -48.01 22.07
C PRO A 29 -4.93 -47.41 21.35
N LEU A 30 -4.54 -46.20 21.78
CA LEU A 30 -3.34 -45.50 21.37
C LEU A 30 -2.08 -46.18 21.88
N LEU A 31 -1.17 -46.50 20.93
CA LEU A 31 0.26 -46.70 21.24
C LEU A 31 0.96 -45.38 20.85
N ALA A 32 1.47 -44.69 21.85
CA ALA A 32 2.28 -43.49 21.64
C ALA A 32 3.59 -43.89 20.89
N GLN A 33 3.75 -43.31 19.70
CA GLN A 33 5.03 -43.36 18.99
C GLN A 33 5.84 -42.14 19.42
N SER A 34 7.01 -42.35 19.95
CA SER A 34 7.99 -41.37 20.39
C SER A 34 8.32 -40.40 19.27
N GLY A 35 8.16 -39.09 19.56
CA GLY A 35 8.47 -37.99 18.66
C GLY A 35 9.88 -38.07 18.11
N ASN A 36 9.97 -37.85 16.83
CA ASN A 36 11.21 -37.55 16.14
C ASN A 36 11.72 -36.21 16.72
N ASN A 37 12.91 -36.21 17.31
CA ASN A 37 13.59 -35.00 17.71
C ASN A 37 13.65 -34.06 16.50
N GLY A 38 12.94 -32.95 16.54
CA GLY A 38 12.92 -31.95 15.48
C GLY A 38 14.31 -31.38 15.22
N ALA A 39 15.13 -32.09 14.50
CA ALA A 39 16.10 -31.48 13.64
C ALA A 39 15.25 -30.69 12.65
N LEU A 40 15.25 -29.36 12.78
CA LEU A 40 14.70 -28.47 11.76
C LEU A 40 15.28 -28.96 10.43
N GLU A 41 14.42 -29.44 9.54
CA GLU A 41 14.85 -29.83 8.18
C GLU A 41 15.64 -28.68 7.60
N GLU A 42 16.76 -28.97 7.01
CA GLU A 42 17.63 -27.98 6.38
C GLU A 42 16.93 -27.45 5.16
N ILE A 43 16.15 -26.38 5.37
CA ILE A 43 15.24 -25.79 4.38
C ILE A 43 16.06 -25.00 3.36
N GLN A 44 15.92 -25.34 2.11
CA GLN A 44 16.55 -24.68 0.98
C GLN A 44 15.85 -23.33 0.71
N VAL A 45 16.58 -22.21 0.83
CA VAL A 45 15.98 -20.86 0.80
C VAL A 45 16.43 -20.01 -0.38
N THR A 46 15.62 -18.97 -0.66
CA THR A 46 15.83 -17.95 -1.69
C THR A 46 17.02 -17.03 -1.36
N GLY A 47 17.62 -16.39 -2.34
CA GLY A 47 18.72 -15.42 -2.19
C GLY A 47 19.90 -15.66 -3.14
N SER A 48 19.87 -16.79 -3.83
CA SER A 48 20.81 -17.24 -4.85
C SER A 48 20.07 -18.15 -5.82
N ARG A 49 20.54 -18.25 -7.07
CA ARG A 49 20.10 -19.30 -8.01
C ARG A 49 20.76 -20.66 -7.72
N ILE A 50 21.81 -20.66 -6.91
CA ILE A 50 22.46 -21.84 -6.36
C ILE A 50 21.83 -22.15 -5.00
N GLN A 51 21.37 -23.36 -4.80
CA GLN A 51 20.59 -23.80 -3.65
C GLN A 51 21.41 -23.77 -2.33
N ARG A 52 20.88 -23.13 -1.27
CA ARG A 52 21.48 -22.99 0.07
C ARG A 52 20.40 -22.98 1.16
N THR A 53 20.81 -23.05 2.43
CA THR A 53 19.93 -22.98 3.61
C THR A 53 19.97 -21.60 4.27
N GLY A 54 18.85 -21.12 4.90
CA GLY A 54 18.64 -19.75 5.33
C GLY A 54 19.73 -19.07 6.15
N PHE A 55 20.19 -19.68 7.24
CA PHE A 55 21.29 -19.15 8.04
C PHE A 55 22.67 -19.33 7.40
N THR A 56 22.77 -20.10 6.30
CA THR A 56 24.02 -20.35 5.57
C THR A 56 24.20 -19.45 4.34
N THR A 57 23.18 -18.67 3.96
CA THR A 57 23.26 -17.76 2.83
C THR A 57 24.13 -16.54 3.14
N PRO A 58 24.91 -16.04 2.16
CA PRO A 58 25.67 -14.81 2.35
C PRO A 58 24.79 -13.56 2.47
N THR A 59 23.61 -13.54 1.85
CA THR A 59 22.60 -12.49 2.00
C THR A 59 21.59 -12.90 3.08
N PRO A 60 21.18 -12.01 4.00
CA PRO A 60 20.20 -12.34 5.02
C PRO A 60 18.86 -12.79 4.43
N VAL A 61 18.32 -13.90 4.94
CA VAL A 61 17.02 -14.45 4.55
C VAL A 61 16.25 -14.82 5.81
N THR A 62 15.05 -14.25 5.96
CA THR A 62 14.10 -14.63 6.99
C THR A 62 13.05 -15.55 6.40
N THR A 63 12.87 -16.73 6.99
CA THR A 63 11.92 -17.74 6.51
C THR A 63 10.77 -17.90 7.48
N PHE A 64 9.55 -17.94 6.96
CA PHE A 64 8.31 -18.25 7.67
C PHE A 64 7.71 -19.53 7.14
N SER A 65 7.63 -20.58 7.96
CA SER A 65 6.90 -21.79 7.62
C SER A 65 5.39 -21.57 7.71
N ASN A 66 4.62 -22.40 7.03
CA ASN A 66 3.16 -22.43 7.19
C ASN A 66 2.74 -22.64 8.65
N ASP A 67 3.44 -23.54 9.38
CA ASP A 67 3.14 -23.77 10.80
C ASP A 67 3.34 -22.51 11.66
N TYR A 68 4.39 -21.71 11.36
CA TYR A 68 4.59 -20.45 12.06
C TYR A 68 3.47 -19.43 11.77
N MET A 69 2.98 -19.35 10.52
CA MET A 69 1.82 -18.54 10.17
C MET A 69 0.57 -18.99 10.93
N GLN A 70 0.35 -20.31 11.00
CA GLN A 70 -0.76 -20.90 11.76
C GLN A 70 -0.64 -20.67 13.27
N ASP A 71 0.57 -20.70 13.83
CA ASP A 71 0.85 -20.40 15.24
C ASP A 71 0.53 -18.94 15.58
N LEU A 72 0.66 -18.02 14.63
CA LEU A 72 0.26 -16.60 14.80
C LEU A 72 -1.24 -16.37 14.51
N GLY A 73 -1.94 -17.35 13.94
CA GLY A 73 -3.32 -17.20 13.51
C GLY A 73 -3.50 -16.30 12.28
N VAL A 74 -2.42 -16.11 11.50
CA VAL A 74 -2.43 -15.34 10.26
C VAL A 74 -2.88 -16.22 9.12
N VAL A 75 -3.83 -15.76 8.30
CA VAL A 75 -4.40 -16.50 7.17
C VAL A 75 -3.95 -15.97 5.81
N ASP A 76 -3.26 -14.83 5.79
CA ASP A 76 -2.83 -14.15 4.57
C ASP A 76 -1.31 -13.95 4.54
N VAL A 77 -0.69 -14.21 3.37
CA VAL A 77 0.76 -14.06 3.20
C VAL A 77 1.20 -12.60 3.28
N GLY A 78 0.39 -11.67 2.78
CA GLY A 78 0.69 -10.23 2.82
C GLY A 78 0.65 -9.71 4.26
N GLU A 79 -0.35 -10.13 5.06
CA GLU A 79 -0.40 -9.84 6.49
C GLU A 79 0.85 -10.34 7.21
N MET A 80 1.30 -11.58 6.92
CA MET A 80 2.51 -12.14 7.53
C MET A 80 3.76 -11.32 7.21
N VAL A 81 3.95 -10.95 5.94
CA VAL A 81 5.11 -10.16 5.52
C VAL A 81 5.07 -8.75 6.10
N ASN A 82 3.89 -8.14 6.20
CA ASN A 82 3.72 -6.81 6.79
C ASN A 82 3.91 -6.79 8.32
N GLN A 83 3.90 -7.95 9.00
CA GLN A 83 4.30 -8.03 10.41
C GLN A 83 5.83 -8.08 10.63
N LEU A 84 6.64 -8.20 9.58
CA LEU A 84 8.10 -8.11 9.69
C LEU A 84 8.55 -6.73 10.14
N PRO A 85 9.51 -6.64 11.10
CA PRO A 85 10.11 -5.35 11.45
C PRO A 85 10.79 -4.62 10.28
N ALA A 86 11.24 -5.36 9.27
CA ALA A 86 11.85 -4.82 8.05
C ALA A 86 10.84 -4.38 6.98
N SER A 87 9.54 -4.60 7.18
CA SER A 87 8.46 -4.21 6.26
C SER A 87 7.69 -3.02 6.81
N GLN A 88 7.29 -2.13 5.90
CA GLN A 88 6.36 -1.03 6.19
C GLN A 88 5.08 -1.28 5.39
N ALA A 89 3.96 -1.47 6.05
CA ALA A 89 2.67 -1.63 5.37
C ALA A 89 2.34 -0.36 4.58
N SER A 90 2.37 -0.42 3.25
CA SER A 90 2.13 0.74 2.38
C SER A 90 0.70 0.83 1.89
N LEU A 91 0.09 -0.31 1.58
CA LEU A 91 -1.32 -0.45 1.24
C LEU A 91 -1.83 -1.75 1.87
N THR A 92 -2.81 -1.60 2.73
CA THR A 92 -3.56 -2.69 3.38
C THR A 92 -5.00 -2.23 3.57
N PRO A 93 -5.94 -3.10 3.91
CA PRO A 93 -7.29 -2.68 4.25
C PRO A 93 -7.37 -1.60 5.35
N GLU A 94 -6.43 -1.58 6.30
CA GLU A 94 -6.36 -0.58 7.38
C GLU A 94 -5.76 0.76 6.93
N THR A 95 -4.85 0.76 5.95
CA THR A 95 -4.19 2.00 5.48
C THR A 95 -4.96 2.68 4.34
N ASN A 96 -5.99 2.06 3.79
CA ASN A 96 -6.77 2.57 2.65
C ASN A 96 -8.16 3.09 3.02
N GLY A 97 -8.42 3.36 4.29
CA GLY A 97 -9.74 3.82 4.77
C GLY A 97 -10.19 5.19 4.25
N TRP A 98 -9.28 5.95 3.62
CA TRP A 98 -9.54 7.26 2.99
C TRP A 98 -9.06 7.33 1.54
N GLY A 99 -8.47 6.25 1.01
CA GLY A 99 -8.00 6.16 -0.36
C GLY A 99 -9.13 6.01 -1.38
N SER A 100 -8.84 6.32 -2.65
CA SER A 100 -9.82 6.23 -3.73
C SER A 100 -9.57 5.07 -4.69
N PHE A 101 -8.38 4.46 -4.68
CA PHE A 101 -7.95 3.42 -5.63
C PHE A 101 -7.32 2.22 -4.95
N ASN A 102 -7.33 1.08 -5.65
CA ASN A 102 -6.77 -0.21 -5.16
C ASN A 102 -7.35 -0.63 -3.80
N VAL A 103 -8.63 -0.43 -3.60
CA VAL A 103 -9.29 -0.70 -2.31
C VAL A 103 -9.26 -2.20 -2.01
N GLY A 104 -8.79 -2.57 -0.81
CA GLY A 104 -8.69 -3.95 -0.36
C GLY A 104 -7.40 -4.68 -0.75
N ALA A 105 -6.51 -4.08 -1.58
CA ALA A 105 -5.24 -4.69 -1.95
C ALA A 105 -4.23 -4.70 -0.79
N GLN A 106 -3.28 -5.67 -0.84
CA GLN A 106 -2.20 -5.81 0.14
C GLN A 106 -0.84 -5.83 -0.56
N ARG A 107 -0.01 -4.82 -0.28
CA ARG A 107 1.30 -4.65 -0.90
C ARG A 107 2.44 -4.83 0.10
N VAL A 108 3.57 -5.30 -0.40
CA VAL A 108 4.81 -5.41 0.37
C VAL A 108 5.70 -4.22 0.11
N ASN A 109 6.23 -3.61 1.17
CA ASN A 109 7.19 -2.52 1.10
C ASN A 109 8.36 -2.78 2.06
N LEU A 110 9.39 -3.43 1.58
CA LEU A 110 10.58 -3.71 2.37
C LEU A 110 11.41 -2.44 2.56
N ARG A 111 11.88 -2.20 3.79
CA ARG A 111 12.76 -1.07 4.15
C ARG A 111 12.14 0.33 3.93
N ALA A 112 10.82 0.42 3.78
CA ALA A 112 10.15 1.68 3.45
C ALA A 112 10.68 2.37 2.16
N LEU A 113 11.20 1.57 1.21
CA LEU A 113 11.72 2.06 -0.07
C LEU A 113 10.67 2.13 -1.18
N GLY A 114 9.42 1.76 -0.86
CA GLY A 114 8.30 1.69 -1.78
C GLY A 114 8.05 0.27 -2.32
N PRO A 115 6.79 -0.10 -2.59
CA PRO A 115 6.43 -1.46 -3.01
C PRO A 115 7.05 -1.85 -4.35
N THR A 116 7.27 -0.91 -5.25
CA THR A 116 7.88 -1.15 -6.57
C THR A 116 9.38 -1.54 -6.53
N ARG A 117 10.01 -1.48 -5.35
CA ARG A 117 11.41 -1.92 -5.12
C ARG A 117 11.49 -3.23 -4.35
N SER A 118 10.34 -3.90 -4.13
CA SER A 118 10.21 -5.18 -3.44
C SER A 118 9.65 -6.22 -4.40
N LEU A 119 10.50 -7.15 -4.85
CA LEU A 119 10.10 -8.15 -5.84
C LEU A 119 9.31 -9.29 -5.19
N VAL A 120 8.14 -9.62 -5.74
CA VAL A 120 7.33 -10.79 -5.33
C VAL A 120 7.49 -11.94 -6.33
N LEU A 121 7.79 -13.11 -5.79
CA LEU A 121 7.94 -14.35 -6.56
C LEU A 121 7.03 -15.45 -5.99
N VAL A 122 6.59 -16.36 -6.86
CA VAL A 122 5.99 -17.63 -6.49
C VAL A 122 6.86 -18.73 -7.08
N ASP A 123 7.41 -19.59 -6.23
CA ASP A 123 8.37 -20.64 -6.61
C ASP A 123 9.56 -20.13 -7.47
N GLY A 124 10.07 -18.95 -7.13
CA GLY A 124 11.18 -18.32 -7.84
C GLY A 124 10.84 -17.69 -9.19
N ARG A 125 9.56 -17.65 -9.59
CA ARG A 125 9.04 -17.01 -10.81
C ARG A 125 8.30 -15.73 -10.47
N ARG A 126 8.46 -14.69 -11.30
CA ARG A 126 7.72 -13.42 -11.12
C ARG A 126 6.22 -13.66 -11.18
N PHE A 127 5.50 -13.09 -10.22
CA PHE A 127 4.05 -13.03 -10.30
C PHE A 127 3.61 -11.90 -11.23
N VAL A 128 2.37 -11.93 -11.69
CA VAL A 128 1.80 -10.90 -12.58
C VAL A 128 1.60 -9.62 -11.76
N PRO A 129 2.08 -8.45 -12.23
CA PRO A 129 1.69 -7.19 -11.62
C PRO A 129 0.18 -7.01 -11.61
N SER A 130 -0.34 -6.54 -10.49
CA SER A 130 -1.78 -6.33 -10.27
C SER A 130 -2.15 -4.85 -10.16
N THR A 131 -1.21 -3.97 -10.50
CA THR A 131 -1.40 -2.53 -10.54
C THR A 131 -0.59 -1.90 -11.68
N ASN A 132 -0.97 -0.71 -12.08
CA ASN A 132 -0.23 0.10 -13.07
C ASN A 132 1.14 0.58 -12.56
N GLU A 133 1.41 0.47 -11.26
CA GLU A 133 2.72 0.73 -10.65
C GLU A 133 3.66 -0.48 -10.76
N GLY A 134 3.18 -1.64 -11.20
CA GLY A 134 3.99 -2.83 -11.42
C GLY A 134 4.21 -3.70 -10.18
N ASP A 135 3.57 -3.40 -9.07
CA ASP A 135 3.61 -4.20 -7.84
C ASP A 135 2.53 -5.31 -7.84
N VAL A 136 2.67 -6.23 -6.88
CA VAL A 136 1.82 -7.40 -6.75
C VAL A 136 0.95 -7.28 -5.51
N ASP A 137 -0.34 -7.52 -5.68
CA ASP A 137 -1.25 -7.72 -4.56
C ASP A 137 -1.06 -9.13 -3.99
N MET A 138 -0.52 -9.20 -2.78
CA MET A 138 -0.23 -10.45 -2.08
C MET A 138 -1.49 -11.26 -1.74
N SER A 139 -2.62 -10.59 -1.67
CA SER A 139 -3.92 -11.22 -1.37
C SER A 139 -4.40 -12.17 -2.47
N LEU A 140 -3.84 -12.08 -3.68
CA LEU A 140 -4.13 -12.94 -4.83
C LEU A 140 -3.44 -14.31 -4.81
N ILE A 141 -2.61 -14.59 -3.77
CA ILE A 141 -1.81 -15.81 -3.68
C ILE A 141 -2.35 -16.68 -2.53
N PRO A 142 -2.82 -17.92 -2.79
CA PRO A 142 -3.46 -18.74 -1.77
C PRO A 142 -2.49 -19.19 -0.67
N SER A 143 -2.82 -18.87 0.58
CA SER A 143 -2.00 -19.18 1.75
C SER A 143 -2.01 -20.67 2.11
N ILE A 144 -3.11 -21.37 1.89
CA ILE A 144 -3.27 -22.79 2.27
C ILE A 144 -2.30 -23.74 1.54
N LEU A 145 -1.84 -23.37 0.35
CA LEU A 145 -0.84 -24.09 -0.40
C LEU A 145 0.58 -23.64 -0.09
N THR A 146 0.77 -22.57 0.67
CA THR A 146 2.09 -22.06 1.02
C THR A 146 2.79 -23.05 1.95
N GLN A 147 3.99 -23.50 1.58
CA GLN A 147 4.88 -24.25 2.43
C GLN A 147 5.66 -23.31 3.35
N ARG A 148 6.21 -22.23 2.74
CA ARG A 148 6.94 -21.20 3.44
C ARG A 148 7.02 -19.91 2.61
N VAL A 149 7.37 -18.84 3.27
CA VAL A 149 7.70 -17.56 2.65
C VAL A 149 9.13 -17.19 3.01
N ASP A 150 9.95 -16.98 1.99
CA ASP A 150 11.33 -16.54 2.13
C ASP A 150 11.42 -15.05 1.84
N VAL A 151 11.90 -14.26 2.80
CA VAL A 151 12.11 -12.82 2.64
C VAL A 151 13.59 -12.52 2.66
N VAL A 152 14.13 -12.15 1.50
CA VAL A 152 15.51 -11.70 1.32
C VAL A 152 15.54 -10.18 1.58
N THR A 153 16.26 -9.74 2.58
CA THR A 153 16.39 -8.32 2.90
C THR A 153 17.74 -7.76 2.45
N GLY A 154 17.79 -7.34 1.22
CA GLY A 154 18.99 -6.80 0.57
C GLY A 154 18.96 -7.01 -0.94
N GLY A 155 19.91 -6.41 -1.64
CA GLY A 155 19.95 -6.45 -3.10
C GLY A 155 20.05 -7.87 -3.67
N ALA A 156 19.15 -8.18 -4.58
CA ALA A 156 19.05 -9.47 -5.23
C ALA A 156 18.83 -9.39 -6.76
N SER A 157 18.99 -8.20 -7.36
CA SER A 157 18.74 -7.99 -8.79
C SER A 157 19.68 -8.79 -9.68
N ALA A 158 20.91 -9.10 -9.26
CA ALA A 158 21.81 -9.96 -10.02
C ALA A 158 21.26 -11.39 -10.19
N ALA A 159 20.52 -11.90 -9.19
CA ALA A 159 19.89 -13.22 -9.25
C ALA A 159 18.49 -13.20 -9.89
N TYR A 160 17.66 -12.19 -9.57
CA TYR A 160 16.23 -12.19 -9.90
C TYR A 160 15.79 -11.09 -10.87
N GLY A 161 16.70 -10.19 -11.30
CA GLY A 161 16.41 -9.08 -12.22
C GLY A 161 15.90 -7.82 -11.53
N SER A 162 15.28 -6.91 -12.30
CA SER A 162 14.75 -5.64 -11.82
C SER A 162 13.83 -5.77 -10.61
N ASP A 163 13.68 -4.69 -9.84
CA ASP A 163 12.75 -4.50 -8.72
C ASP A 163 13.18 -5.17 -7.39
N ALA A 164 14.22 -6.02 -7.40
CA ALA A 164 14.80 -6.64 -6.21
C ALA A 164 15.86 -5.74 -5.54
N VAL A 165 15.56 -4.44 -5.34
CA VAL A 165 16.46 -3.44 -4.75
C VAL A 165 16.37 -3.47 -3.23
N ALA A 166 15.17 -3.37 -2.68
CA ALA A 166 14.91 -3.47 -1.24
C ALA A 166 14.96 -4.92 -0.75
N GLY A 167 14.62 -5.86 -1.64
CA GLY A 167 14.61 -7.29 -1.34
C GLY A 167 13.65 -8.08 -2.22
N VAL A 168 13.46 -9.34 -1.83
CA VAL A 168 12.59 -10.30 -2.52
C VAL A 168 11.71 -11.01 -1.50
N VAL A 169 10.43 -11.14 -1.81
CA VAL A 169 9.49 -12.04 -1.12
C VAL A 169 9.18 -13.19 -2.05
N ASN A 170 9.60 -14.40 -1.71
CA ASN A 170 9.37 -15.59 -2.51
C ASN A 170 8.47 -16.56 -1.74
N ILE A 171 7.30 -16.82 -2.29
CA ILE A 171 6.31 -17.73 -1.75
C ILE A 171 6.56 -19.10 -2.35
N ILE A 172 6.92 -20.07 -1.51
CA ILE A 172 7.18 -21.44 -1.91
C ILE A 172 5.94 -22.27 -1.62
N LEU A 173 5.41 -22.91 -2.66
CA LEU A 173 4.20 -23.72 -2.57
C LEU A 173 4.53 -25.19 -2.22
N ASN A 174 3.63 -25.82 -1.49
CA ASN A 174 3.72 -27.24 -1.15
C ASN A 174 3.24 -28.11 -2.32
N LYS A 175 4.12 -28.38 -3.27
CA LYS A 175 3.81 -29.17 -4.47
C LYS A 175 3.70 -30.67 -4.20
N ASP A 176 4.24 -31.13 -3.07
CA ASP A 176 4.21 -32.54 -2.66
C ASP A 176 3.03 -32.86 -1.74
N LEU A 177 2.07 -31.95 -1.63
CA LEU A 177 0.88 -32.14 -0.79
C LEU A 177 0.14 -33.41 -1.19
N THR A 178 -0.06 -34.33 -0.26
CA THR A 178 -0.92 -35.49 -0.41
C THR A 178 -2.06 -35.45 0.58
N GLY A 179 -3.24 -35.93 0.17
CA GLY A 179 -4.45 -35.88 1.02
C GLY A 179 -5.21 -34.59 0.87
N LEU A 180 -5.99 -34.23 1.88
CA LEU A 180 -6.90 -33.06 1.90
C LEU A 180 -6.64 -32.18 3.10
N ARG A 181 -6.63 -30.87 2.90
CA ARG A 181 -6.67 -29.83 3.95
C ARG A 181 -7.91 -28.99 3.79
N LEU A 182 -8.53 -28.62 4.92
CA LEU A 182 -9.65 -27.69 4.94
C LEU A 182 -9.48 -26.78 6.16
N ASP A 183 -9.50 -25.48 5.94
CA ASP A 183 -9.42 -24.46 6.99
C ASP A 183 -10.68 -23.61 6.93
N LEU A 184 -11.34 -23.42 8.08
CA LEU A 184 -12.54 -22.61 8.24
C LEU A 184 -12.40 -21.77 9.48
N ASP A 185 -12.54 -20.47 9.37
CA ASP A 185 -12.51 -19.58 10.52
C ASP A 185 -13.39 -18.34 10.35
N THR A 186 -13.65 -17.69 11.46
CA THR A 186 -14.39 -16.42 11.52
C THR A 186 -13.81 -15.54 12.62
N GLY A 187 -13.88 -14.23 12.43
CA GLY A 187 -13.40 -13.24 13.38
C GLY A 187 -14.38 -12.11 13.60
N ILE A 188 -14.18 -11.38 14.70
CA ILE A 188 -14.97 -10.22 15.07
C ILE A 188 -14.18 -9.36 16.08
N SER A 189 -14.36 -8.03 16.05
CA SER A 189 -13.79 -7.16 17.08
C SER A 189 -14.52 -7.31 18.43
N ALA A 190 -13.89 -6.92 19.51
CA ALA A 190 -14.53 -6.85 20.82
C ALA A 190 -15.66 -5.82 20.89
N ARG A 191 -15.81 -4.97 19.88
CA ARG A 191 -16.87 -3.97 19.76
C ARG A 191 -18.09 -4.51 19.00
N GLY A 192 -17.96 -5.69 18.37
CA GLY A 192 -19.07 -6.38 17.69
C GLY A 192 -19.24 -5.96 16.23
N ASP A 193 -18.15 -5.51 15.59
CA ASP A 193 -18.05 -5.15 14.19
C ASP A 193 -16.82 -5.81 13.53
N GLY A 194 -16.59 -5.58 12.24
CA GLY A 194 -15.45 -6.10 11.51
C GLY A 194 -15.47 -7.63 11.42
N GLU A 195 -16.62 -8.22 11.13
CA GLU A 195 -16.75 -9.65 10.93
C GLU A 195 -15.90 -10.12 9.75
N THR A 196 -15.16 -11.20 9.97
CA THR A 196 -14.36 -11.85 8.93
C THR A 196 -14.79 -13.30 8.77
N TYR A 197 -14.77 -13.77 7.52
CA TYR A 197 -15.10 -15.16 7.16
C TYR A 197 -14.04 -15.68 6.23
N HIS A 198 -13.42 -16.80 6.57
CA HIS A 198 -12.40 -17.43 5.77
C HIS A 198 -12.69 -18.92 5.59
N ALA A 199 -12.53 -19.40 4.37
CA ALA A 199 -12.64 -20.81 4.01
C ALA A 199 -11.59 -21.16 2.96
N ALA A 200 -10.75 -22.16 3.27
CA ALA A 200 -9.71 -22.59 2.35
C ALA A 200 -9.68 -24.12 2.27
N PHE A 201 -9.36 -24.63 1.07
CA PHE A 201 -9.17 -26.06 0.84
C PHE A 201 -7.90 -26.29 0.01
N ALA A 202 -7.22 -27.41 0.26
CA ALA A 202 -6.15 -27.89 -0.59
C ALA A 202 -6.17 -29.43 -0.65
N GLY A 203 -5.91 -29.97 -1.81
CA GLY A 203 -5.82 -31.40 -2.01
C GLY A 203 -4.76 -31.78 -3.01
N GLY A 204 -4.13 -32.94 -2.79
CA GLY A 204 -3.09 -33.45 -3.69
C GLY A 204 -3.06 -34.97 -3.72
N THR A 205 -2.65 -35.50 -4.86
CA THR A 205 -2.53 -36.95 -5.04
C THR A 205 -1.56 -37.30 -6.17
N GLY A 206 -0.84 -38.42 -5.99
CA GLY A 206 -0.07 -39.06 -7.06
C GLY A 206 -0.98 -39.77 -8.07
N PHE A 207 -0.55 -39.88 -9.31
CA PHE A 207 -1.20 -40.64 -10.38
C PHE A 207 -0.18 -41.34 -11.29
N ALA A 208 -0.66 -42.27 -12.11
CA ALA A 208 0.18 -43.01 -13.07
C ALA A 208 1.38 -43.76 -12.44
N ASP A 209 1.15 -44.52 -11.36
CA ASP A 209 2.14 -45.25 -10.58
C ASP A 209 3.26 -44.30 -10.03
N ASP A 210 2.86 -43.18 -9.40
CA ASP A 210 3.72 -42.14 -8.82
C ASP A 210 4.61 -41.40 -9.84
N ARG A 211 4.30 -41.48 -11.13
CA ARG A 211 4.98 -40.71 -12.17
C ARG A 211 4.44 -39.30 -12.33
N GLY A 212 3.29 -39.01 -11.83
CA GLY A 212 2.71 -37.68 -11.83
C GLY A 212 2.14 -37.34 -10.48
N HIS A 213 2.10 -36.05 -10.17
CA HIS A 213 1.47 -35.49 -9.00
C HIS A 213 0.58 -34.31 -9.40
N VAL A 214 -0.52 -34.15 -8.71
CA VAL A 214 -1.42 -33.02 -8.92
C VAL A 214 -1.84 -32.46 -7.57
N ILE A 215 -1.81 -31.14 -7.47
CA ILE A 215 -2.38 -30.40 -6.35
C ILE A 215 -3.37 -29.36 -6.85
N ILE A 216 -4.38 -29.11 -6.05
CA ILE A 216 -5.31 -27.99 -6.23
C ILE A 216 -5.62 -27.40 -4.86
N GLY A 217 -5.70 -26.09 -4.79
CA GLY A 217 -6.16 -25.39 -3.60
C GLY A 217 -6.92 -24.12 -3.97
N GLY A 218 -7.74 -23.68 -3.05
CA GLY A 218 -8.52 -22.46 -3.22
C GLY A 218 -8.88 -21.87 -1.87
N GLU A 219 -9.15 -20.58 -1.88
CA GLU A 219 -9.37 -19.78 -0.70
C GLU A 219 -10.44 -18.74 -0.99
N TYR A 220 -11.33 -18.56 -0.06
CA TYR A 220 -12.33 -17.49 -0.02
C TYR A 220 -12.19 -16.73 1.28
N GLU A 221 -12.12 -15.42 1.20
CA GLU A 221 -12.16 -14.55 2.37
C GLU A 221 -13.11 -13.39 2.13
N LYS A 222 -13.81 -13.02 3.18
CA LYS A 222 -14.64 -11.83 3.22
C LYS A 222 -14.40 -11.09 4.54
N ASP A 223 -14.13 -9.80 4.46
CA ASP A 223 -14.05 -8.87 5.57
C ASP A 223 -15.12 -7.80 5.40
N GLU A 224 -16.02 -7.67 6.38
CA GLU A 224 -17.09 -6.67 6.34
C GLU A 224 -16.58 -5.24 6.62
N GLY A 225 -15.28 -5.10 6.92
CA GLY A 225 -14.67 -3.82 7.26
C GLY A 225 -15.06 -3.28 8.63
N ILE A 226 -14.49 -2.15 8.97
CA ILE A 226 -14.82 -1.41 10.20
C ILE A 226 -15.04 0.06 9.79
N GLY A 227 -16.16 0.61 10.20
CA GLY A 227 -16.56 1.97 9.91
C GLY A 227 -15.63 3.04 10.46
N SER A 228 -16.15 4.21 10.70
CA SER A 228 -15.34 5.33 11.18
C SER A 228 -14.84 5.09 12.61
N CYS A 229 -13.74 5.75 12.97
CA CYS A 229 -13.19 5.69 14.33
C CYS A 229 -14.20 6.13 15.40
N LEU A 230 -15.06 7.10 15.09
CA LEU A 230 -16.08 7.60 15.99
C LEU A 230 -17.20 6.59 16.25
N GLU A 231 -17.50 5.73 15.28
CA GLU A 231 -18.49 4.66 15.43
C GLU A 231 -17.90 3.46 16.15
N HIS A 232 -16.64 3.15 15.91
CA HIS A 232 -15.96 1.96 16.41
C HIS A 232 -15.49 2.11 17.86
N SER A 233 -14.94 3.25 18.25
CA SER A 233 -14.20 3.35 19.52
C SER A 233 -14.15 4.72 20.14
N SER A 234 -14.40 4.77 21.45
CA SER A 234 -14.37 6.02 22.26
C SER A 234 -13.00 6.71 22.36
N TRP A 235 -11.91 6.13 21.87
CA TRP A 235 -10.61 6.81 21.91
C TRP A 235 -10.49 7.95 20.91
N CYS A 236 -11.40 8.03 19.93
CA CYS A 236 -11.51 9.12 18.95
C CYS A 236 -12.51 10.22 19.32
N ASP A 237 -13.31 10.03 20.38
CA ASP A 237 -14.40 10.96 20.76
C ASP A 237 -13.90 12.38 20.99
N ASP A 238 -12.68 12.53 21.44
CA ASP A 238 -12.00 13.81 21.64
C ASP A 238 -11.59 14.50 20.32
N LEU A 239 -11.82 13.88 19.15
CA LEU A 239 -11.43 14.39 17.82
C LEU A 239 -9.95 14.85 17.78
N PRO A 240 -8.98 13.97 18.06
CA PRO A 240 -7.57 14.33 18.02
C PRO A 240 -7.15 14.71 16.60
N GLY A 241 -6.21 15.66 16.49
CA GLY A 241 -5.66 16.08 15.23
C GLY A 241 -4.68 17.22 15.38
N ILE A 242 -4.26 17.81 14.26
CA ILE A 242 -3.34 18.92 14.20
C ILE A 242 -3.98 20.12 13.51
N VAL A 243 -3.74 21.31 14.04
CA VAL A 243 -4.18 22.59 13.47
C VAL A 243 -2.99 23.48 13.19
N THR A 244 -3.14 24.39 12.22
CA THR A 244 -2.11 25.36 11.85
C THR A 244 -2.43 26.74 12.41
N ASN A 245 -1.61 27.22 13.34
CA ASN A 245 -1.69 28.56 13.88
C ASN A 245 -0.97 29.55 12.96
N VAL A 246 -1.71 30.20 12.06
CA VAL A 246 -1.15 31.18 11.11
C VAL A 246 -0.63 32.46 11.78
N GLY A 247 -1.05 32.71 13.01
CA GLY A 247 -0.69 33.90 13.82
C GLY A 247 0.46 33.64 14.80
N ASN A 248 1.18 32.52 14.69
CA ASN A 248 2.18 32.07 15.68
C ASN A 248 3.26 33.13 16.04
N ALA A 249 3.75 33.88 15.06
CA ALA A 249 4.72 34.95 15.28
C ALA A 249 4.20 36.13 16.12
N ALA A 250 2.88 36.30 16.22
CA ALA A 250 2.26 37.40 16.93
C ALA A 250 1.62 37.00 18.27
N ASN A 251 1.14 35.74 18.39
CA ASN A 251 0.41 35.30 19.59
C ASN A 251 1.25 34.51 20.60
N GLY A 252 2.50 34.14 20.24
CA GLY A 252 3.43 33.41 21.12
C GLY A 252 3.13 31.92 21.25
N GLU A 253 2.19 31.38 20.46
CA GLU A 253 1.88 29.97 20.39
C GLU A 253 2.57 29.36 19.16
N PRO A 254 2.91 28.07 19.14
CA PRO A 254 3.62 27.45 18.02
C PRO A 254 2.76 27.40 16.74
N ARG A 255 3.45 27.20 15.61
CA ARG A 255 2.86 27.12 14.26
C ARG A 255 1.93 25.94 14.10
N TYR A 256 2.31 24.80 14.61
CA TYR A 256 1.52 23.56 14.58
C TYR A 256 1.12 23.18 15.99
N ILE A 257 -0.16 22.87 16.15
CA ILE A 257 -0.75 22.55 17.45
C ILE A 257 -1.49 21.23 17.34
N ARG A 258 -0.96 20.20 17.96
CA ARG A 258 -1.66 18.93 18.17
C ARG A 258 -2.62 19.12 19.33
N THR A 259 -3.88 18.84 19.08
CA THR A 259 -4.96 19.18 20.01
C THR A 259 -6.16 18.26 19.82
N LYS A 260 -7.18 18.47 20.65
CA LYS A 260 -8.49 17.83 20.58
C LYS A 260 -9.51 18.73 19.93
N GLY A 261 -10.66 18.15 19.51
CA GLY A 261 -11.75 18.91 18.90
C GLY A 261 -11.42 19.42 17.50
N VAL A 262 -10.53 18.74 16.76
CA VAL A 262 -10.12 19.18 15.42
C VAL A 262 -11.23 18.95 14.40
N ARG A 263 -11.59 20.06 13.70
CA ARG A 263 -12.68 20.11 12.72
C ARG A 263 -12.27 20.89 11.48
N LEU A 264 -12.98 20.67 10.38
CA LEU A 264 -12.88 21.52 9.19
C LEU A 264 -13.40 22.92 9.50
N ALA A 265 -12.66 23.93 9.08
CA ALA A 265 -13.05 25.32 9.28
C ALA A 265 -13.96 25.80 8.15
N GLY A 266 -14.94 26.64 8.50
CA GLY A 266 -15.75 27.36 7.53
C GLY A 266 -16.64 26.49 6.65
N ALA A 267 -17.07 25.32 7.12
CA ALA A 267 -18.00 24.46 6.40
C ALA A 267 -18.93 23.70 7.36
N THR A 268 -20.18 23.55 6.96
CA THR A 268 -21.18 22.65 7.55
C THR A 268 -22.04 22.03 6.44
N THR A 269 -22.86 21.05 6.75
CA THR A 269 -23.85 20.51 5.81
C THR A 269 -24.91 21.52 5.39
N GLY A 270 -25.20 22.53 6.24
CA GLY A 270 -26.12 23.62 5.91
C GLY A 270 -25.47 24.74 5.09
N GLY A 271 -24.17 24.89 5.14
CA GLY A 271 -23.38 25.97 4.53
C GLY A 271 -23.04 27.08 5.55
N VAL A 272 -21.89 27.74 5.36
CA VAL A 272 -21.34 28.82 6.19
C VAL A 272 -20.99 30.02 5.32
N LEU A 273 -21.40 31.22 5.69
CA LEU A 273 -20.95 32.45 5.02
C LEU A 273 -19.51 32.75 5.43
N VAL A 274 -18.57 32.61 4.50
CA VAL A 274 -17.12 32.68 4.80
C VAL A 274 -16.44 33.95 4.27
N GLY A 275 -17.15 34.82 3.54
CA GLY A 275 -16.59 36.04 2.98
C GLY A 275 -17.19 36.43 1.65
N VAL A 276 -16.46 37.27 0.90
CA VAL A 276 -16.74 37.58 -0.50
C VAL A 276 -15.81 36.82 -1.40
N PRO A 277 -16.24 36.38 -2.62
CA PRO A 277 -15.39 35.69 -3.53
C PRO A 277 -14.10 36.47 -3.86
N ASN A 278 -12.97 35.77 -3.90
CA ASN A 278 -11.70 36.37 -4.31
C ASN A 278 -11.66 36.49 -5.84
N PRO A 279 -11.30 37.66 -6.41
CA PRO A 279 -11.19 37.84 -7.85
C PRO A 279 -10.05 37.02 -8.47
N VAL A 280 -9.09 36.51 -7.66
CA VAL A 280 -8.05 35.59 -8.10
C VAL A 280 -8.61 34.17 -8.03
N ALA A 281 -8.65 33.49 -9.18
CA ALA A 281 -9.15 32.11 -9.24
C ALA A 281 -8.39 31.21 -8.27
N GLY A 282 -9.14 30.46 -7.44
CA GLY A 282 -8.58 29.59 -6.40
C GLY A 282 -8.09 30.32 -5.14
N GLY A 283 -8.15 31.64 -5.08
CA GLY A 283 -7.82 32.41 -3.89
C GLY A 283 -8.90 32.25 -2.80
N SER A 284 -8.47 32.17 -1.53
CA SER A 284 -9.41 32.14 -0.40
C SER A 284 -10.32 33.36 -0.38
N PRO A 285 -11.59 33.23 0.04
CA PRO A 285 -12.50 34.36 0.15
C PRO A 285 -11.88 35.54 0.92
N LEU A 286 -12.15 36.73 0.47
CA LEU A 286 -11.78 37.92 1.19
C LEU A 286 -12.76 38.14 2.36
N ALA A 287 -12.26 38.69 3.46
CA ALA A 287 -13.08 38.98 4.61
C ALA A 287 -14.19 39.96 4.22
N PHE A 288 -15.36 39.84 4.85
CA PHE A 288 -16.41 40.85 4.72
C PHE A 288 -15.90 42.26 5.16
N PRO A 289 -16.44 43.34 4.61
CA PRO A 289 -16.08 44.68 5.06
C PRO A 289 -16.24 44.83 6.58
N ALA A 290 -15.32 45.56 7.19
CA ALA A 290 -15.32 45.75 8.64
C ALA A 290 -16.65 46.34 9.13
N GLY A 291 -17.28 45.69 10.11
CA GLY A 291 -18.58 46.07 10.64
C GLY A 291 -19.78 45.62 9.79
N SER A 292 -19.58 44.84 8.75
CA SER A 292 -20.67 44.22 7.98
C SER A 292 -21.40 43.20 8.84
N PRO A 293 -22.74 43.23 8.91
CA PRO A 293 -23.53 42.21 9.59
C PRO A 293 -23.39 40.79 8.98
N LEU A 294 -22.89 40.70 7.72
CA LEU A 294 -22.58 39.42 7.08
C LEU A 294 -21.40 38.68 7.71
N ALA A 295 -20.51 39.40 8.40
CA ALA A 295 -19.34 38.82 9.05
C ALA A 295 -19.68 37.90 10.25
N GLY A 296 -20.93 37.91 10.71
CA GLY A 296 -21.39 37.15 11.85
C GLY A 296 -21.99 38.04 12.94
N PRO A 297 -22.59 37.48 14.00
CA PRO A 297 -23.17 38.24 15.08
C PRO A 297 -22.13 38.94 15.97
N ASP A 298 -20.92 38.39 16.04
CA ASP A 298 -19.79 38.92 16.81
C ASP A 298 -18.43 38.39 16.27
N ALA A 299 -17.33 38.65 16.98
CA ALA A 299 -15.97 38.26 16.54
C ALA A 299 -15.69 36.77 16.59
N ASP A 300 -16.45 36.01 17.37
CA ASP A 300 -16.24 34.59 17.60
C ASP A 300 -17.16 33.68 16.76
N HIS A 301 -18.06 34.31 15.97
CA HIS A 301 -19.07 33.61 15.20
C HIS A 301 -19.16 34.15 13.76
N LEU A 302 -19.36 33.20 12.80
CA LEU A 302 -19.87 33.48 11.47
C LEU A 302 -21.38 33.18 11.42
N TRP A 303 -21.96 33.24 10.22
CA TRP A 303 -23.29 32.74 9.96
C TRP A 303 -23.26 31.39 9.27
N GLN A 304 -24.10 30.46 9.72
CA GLN A 304 -24.39 29.21 9.04
C GLN A 304 -25.90 29.04 8.83
N PHE A 305 -26.27 28.12 7.94
CA PHE A 305 -27.68 27.81 7.67
C PHE A 305 -28.07 26.53 8.42
N ASP A 306 -29.21 26.59 9.13
CA ASP A 306 -29.80 25.43 9.78
C ASP A 306 -30.66 24.59 8.81
N GLU A 307 -31.40 23.60 9.35
CA GLU A 307 -32.26 22.67 8.57
C GLU A 307 -33.39 23.38 7.82
N THR A 308 -33.70 24.62 8.18
CA THR A 308 -34.74 25.47 7.57
C THR A 308 -34.17 26.59 6.70
N ALA A 309 -32.85 26.52 6.40
CA ALA A 309 -32.10 27.59 5.74
C ALA A 309 -32.10 28.94 6.49
N ALA A 310 -32.44 28.95 7.77
CA ALA A 310 -32.35 30.15 8.59
C ALA A 310 -30.92 30.41 9.06
N LEU A 311 -30.54 31.69 9.18
CA LEU A 311 -29.23 32.07 9.69
C LEU A 311 -29.14 31.82 11.20
N VAL A 312 -28.16 31.05 11.60
CA VAL A 312 -27.78 30.77 12.99
C VAL A 312 -26.29 31.02 13.18
N PRO A 313 -25.83 31.35 14.41
CA PRO A 313 -24.41 31.53 14.67
C PRO A 313 -23.59 30.24 14.37
N TYR A 314 -22.44 30.39 13.75
CA TYR A 314 -21.42 29.36 13.56
C TYR A 314 -20.22 29.67 14.47
N VAL A 315 -19.92 28.80 15.42
CA VAL A 315 -18.80 28.98 16.35
C VAL A 315 -17.48 28.77 15.65
N LEU A 316 -16.61 29.78 15.60
CA LEU A 316 -15.32 29.71 14.90
C LEU A 316 -14.36 28.72 15.55
N GLY A 317 -14.20 28.69 16.87
CA GLY A 317 -13.15 27.96 17.56
C GLY A 317 -11.78 28.64 17.43
N ASP A 318 -10.73 27.91 17.83
CA ASP A 318 -9.36 28.43 17.91
C ASP A 318 -8.52 28.01 16.69
N TYR A 319 -7.45 28.76 16.40
CA TYR A 319 -6.44 28.45 15.34
C TYR A 319 -7.06 28.21 13.97
N VAL A 320 -7.94 29.08 13.53
CA VAL A 320 -8.71 28.91 12.30
C VAL A 320 -7.80 28.96 11.07
N GLY A 321 -7.66 27.83 10.40
CA GLY A 321 -6.98 27.63 9.12
C GLY A 321 -7.84 26.76 8.19
N ARG A 322 -7.28 25.73 7.56
CA ARG A 322 -8.04 24.68 6.85
C ARG A 322 -8.80 23.81 7.85
N THR A 323 -8.16 23.54 9.00
CA THR A 323 -8.74 22.94 10.19
C THR A 323 -8.69 23.94 11.33
N LYS A 324 -9.44 23.67 12.40
CA LYS A 324 -9.51 24.49 13.61
C LYS A 324 -9.72 23.61 14.84
N ALA A 325 -9.49 24.17 16.04
CA ALA A 325 -9.74 23.51 17.31
C ALA A 325 -11.07 23.98 17.91
N GLY A 326 -11.97 23.07 18.21
CA GLY A 326 -13.30 23.38 18.75
C GLY A 326 -14.25 24.02 17.74
N GLY A 327 -15.34 24.58 18.27
CA GLY A 327 -16.40 25.21 17.48
C GLY A 327 -17.23 24.24 16.64
N ASP A 328 -17.93 24.78 15.63
CA ASP A 328 -18.79 24.03 14.73
C ASP A 328 -18.03 23.52 13.52
N GLY A 329 -18.56 22.51 12.83
CA GLY A 329 -18.01 21.93 11.62
C GLY A 329 -17.76 20.44 11.72
N PRO A 330 -17.58 19.75 10.58
CA PRO A 330 -17.35 18.30 10.53
C PRO A 330 -15.90 17.95 10.89
N SER A 331 -15.70 16.69 11.28
CA SER A 331 -14.37 16.10 11.42
C SER A 331 -14.15 15.04 10.33
N TYR A 332 -12.93 14.92 9.80
CA TYR A 332 -12.53 13.84 8.88
C TYR A 332 -12.70 12.45 9.51
N LEU A 333 -12.57 12.37 10.84
CA LEU A 333 -12.69 11.11 11.57
C LEU A 333 -14.09 10.50 11.51
N ALA A 334 -15.10 11.28 11.11
CA ALA A 334 -16.47 10.79 10.95
C ALA A 334 -16.69 9.95 9.68
N THR A 335 -15.79 10.03 8.71
CA THR A 335 -15.95 9.38 7.40
C THR A 335 -14.81 8.45 7.04
N THR A 336 -13.65 8.55 7.69
CA THR A 336 -12.51 7.68 7.43
C THR A 336 -12.74 6.32 8.06
N GLN A 337 -12.74 5.26 7.26
CA GLN A 337 -12.87 3.88 7.75
C GLN A 337 -11.57 3.42 8.41
N ILE A 338 -11.68 2.68 9.51
CA ILE A 338 -10.55 2.04 10.18
C ILE A 338 -10.01 0.88 9.33
N ARG A 339 -10.92 0.11 8.70
CA ARG A 339 -10.59 -0.99 7.81
C ARG A 339 -11.63 -1.08 6.71
N VAL A 340 -11.18 -1.10 5.47
CA VAL A 340 -12.09 -1.20 4.32
C VAL A 340 -12.60 -2.62 4.17
N PRO A 341 -13.87 -2.82 3.79
CA PRO A 341 -14.41 -4.13 3.46
C PRO A 341 -13.84 -4.63 2.12
N TYR A 342 -13.58 -5.94 2.08
CA TYR A 342 -13.14 -6.63 0.86
C TYR A 342 -13.64 -8.07 0.81
N GLU A 343 -13.63 -8.62 -0.39
CA GLU A 343 -13.91 -10.02 -0.67
C GLU A 343 -12.88 -10.54 -1.67
N ARG A 344 -12.37 -11.77 -1.48
CA ARG A 344 -11.41 -12.38 -2.39
C ARG A 344 -11.66 -13.86 -2.60
N VAL A 345 -11.32 -14.32 -3.79
CA VAL A 345 -11.30 -15.74 -4.16
C VAL A 345 -9.98 -16.04 -4.86
N ASN A 346 -9.28 -17.06 -4.39
CA ASN A 346 -8.06 -17.53 -5.02
C ASN A 346 -8.17 -19.01 -5.33
N ILE A 347 -7.65 -19.41 -6.49
CA ILE A 347 -7.55 -20.82 -6.89
C ILE A 347 -6.19 -21.02 -7.51
N PHE A 348 -5.49 -22.08 -7.13
CA PHE A 348 -4.22 -22.49 -7.70
C PHE A 348 -4.22 -23.99 -7.95
N GLY A 349 -3.68 -24.39 -9.09
CA GLY A 349 -3.44 -25.79 -9.42
C GLY A 349 -2.05 -25.98 -9.99
N HIS A 350 -1.40 -27.09 -9.63
CA HIS A 350 -0.13 -27.55 -10.21
C HIS A 350 -0.23 -29.02 -10.53
N ALA A 351 0.31 -29.39 -11.66
CA ALA A 351 0.49 -30.80 -12.03
C ALA A 351 1.86 -30.99 -12.64
N ASP A 352 2.54 -32.05 -12.24
CA ASP A 352 3.79 -32.48 -12.83
C ASP A 352 3.72 -33.94 -13.27
N TYR A 353 4.58 -34.28 -14.23
CA TYR A 353 4.64 -35.64 -14.77
C TYR A 353 6.07 -35.99 -15.22
N ALA A 354 6.63 -37.03 -14.64
CA ALA A 354 7.93 -37.63 -15.04
C ALA A 354 7.81 -38.33 -16.38
N LEU A 355 8.27 -37.65 -17.45
CA LEU A 355 8.36 -38.22 -18.80
C LEU A 355 9.43 -39.33 -18.87
N SER A 356 10.52 -39.17 -18.10
CA SER A 356 11.55 -40.14 -17.85
C SER A 356 12.20 -39.89 -16.49
N ASP A 357 13.16 -40.72 -16.08
CA ASP A 357 13.91 -40.57 -14.82
C ASP A 357 14.73 -39.26 -14.76
N THR A 358 14.93 -38.57 -15.88
CA THR A 358 15.73 -37.35 -15.99
C THR A 358 15.01 -36.18 -16.61
N LEU A 359 13.72 -36.30 -16.93
CA LEU A 359 12.90 -35.26 -17.57
C LEU A 359 11.52 -35.26 -16.95
N ASN A 360 11.16 -34.13 -16.40
CA ASN A 360 9.87 -33.83 -15.86
C ASN A 360 9.16 -32.72 -16.68
N SER A 361 7.85 -32.73 -16.71
CA SER A 361 7.03 -31.67 -17.28
C SER A 361 6.06 -31.15 -16.23
N PHE A 362 5.75 -29.87 -16.25
CA PHE A 362 4.82 -29.29 -15.30
C PHE A 362 3.87 -28.29 -15.97
N VAL A 363 2.73 -28.10 -15.35
CA VAL A 363 1.78 -27.02 -15.65
C VAL A 363 1.25 -26.44 -14.35
N GLU A 364 1.16 -25.11 -14.29
CA GLU A 364 0.59 -24.36 -13.20
C GLU A 364 -0.48 -23.43 -13.73
N ALA A 365 -1.55 -23.27 -12.97
CA ALA A 365 -2.57 -22.26 -13.25
C ALA A 365 -3.00 -21.60 -11.95
N SER A 366 -3.11 -20.29 -11.94
CA SER A 366 -3.69 -19.53 -10.84
C SER A 366 -4.75 -18.56 -11.33
N PHE A 367 -5.75 -18.37 -10.51
CA PHE A 367 -6.82 -17.40 -10.65
C PHE A 367 -7.00 -16.70 -9.31
N GLY A 368 -7.07 -15.39 -9.32
CA GLY A 368 -7.39 -14.57 -8.15
C GLY A 368 -8.37 -13.48 -8.55
N ASP A 369 -9.34 -13.24 -7.69
CA ASP A 369 -10.34 -12.17 -7.85
C ASP A 369 -10.49 -11.46 -6.51
N THR A 370 -10.36 -10.14 -6.50
CA THR A 370 -10.55 -9.31 -5.32
C THR A 370 -11.51 -8.19 -5.60
N SER A 371 -12.39 -7.91 -4.67
CA SER A 371 -13.34 -6.80 -4.72
C SER A 371 -13.31 -6.06 -3.40
N GLY A 372 -13.14 -4.74 -3.45
CA GLY A 372 -13.13 -3.89 -2.26
C GLY A 372 -13.84 -2.58 -2.50
N HIS A 373 -14.31 -1.97 -1.43
CA HIS A 373 -14.92 -0.63 -1.52
C HIS A 373 -14.63 0.19 -0.28
N ASN A 374 -14.61 1.51 -0.44
CA ASN A 374 -14.58 2.43 0.69
C ASN A 374 -15.47 3.65 0.45
N TYR A 375 -15.90 4.24 1.54
CA TYR A 375 -16.54 5.55 1.53
C TYR A 375 -15.45 6.59 1.75
N GLY A 376 -15.02 7.24 0.66
CA GLY A 376 -14.08 8.35 0.72
C GLY A 376 -14.67 9.57 1.42
N ALA A 377 -13.86 10.64 1.54
CA ALA A 377 -14.35 11.90 2.08
C ALA A 377 -15.48 12.46 1.22
N ALA A 378 -16.50 13.01 1.86
CA ALA A 378 -17.50 13.81 1.16
C ALA A 378 -16.84 15.03 0.50
N THR A 379 -17.35 15.48 -0.63
CA THR A 379 -16.89 16.72 -1.26
C THR A 379 -17.05 17.90 -0.29
N TRP A 380 -16.04 18.76 -0.23
CA TRP A 380 -16.11 19.98 0.60
C TRP A 380 -15.71 21.21 -0.20
N TRP A 381 -16.27 22.34 0.21
CA TRP A 381 -16.02 23.65 -0.36
C TRP A 381 -15.54 24.57 0.77
N THR A 382 -14.25 24.79 0.85
CA THR A 382 -13.65 25.69 1.86
C THR A 382 -12.51 26.49 1.23
N GLY A 383 -12.10 27.57 1.86
CA GLY A 383 -11.02 28.40 1.34
C GLY A 383 -11.28 28.84 -0.10
N GLY A 384 -10.29 28.68 -0.97
CA GLY A 384 -10.39 29.06 -2.39
C GLY A 384 -11.41 28.28 -3.20
N GLY A 385 -11.95 27.19 -2.65
CA GLY A 385 -13.02 26.39 -3.24
C GLY A 385 -14.42 26.73 -2.73
N ALA A 386 -14.57 27.76 -1.88
CA ALA A 386 -15.89 28.19 -1.41
C ALA A 386 -16.80 28.62 -2.58
N ILE A 387 -18.08 28.31 -2.48
CA ILE A 387 -19.06 28.48 -3.55
C ILE A 387 -19.46 29.97 -3.66
N PRO A 388 -19.23 30.62 -4.82
CA PRO A 388 -19.69 32.00 -5.03
C PRO A 388 -21.19 32.02 -5.30
N ILE A 389 -21.92 32.84 -4.58
CA ILE A 389 -23.36 33.00 -4.70
C ILE A 389 -23.67 34.47 -5.00
N ALA A 390 -24.34 34.73 -6.10
CA ALA A 390 -24.77 36.05 -6.53
C ALA A 390 -26.01 36.52 -5.72
N ARG A 391 -26.18 37.86 -5.59
CA ARG A 391 -27.30 38.46 -4.87
C ARG A 391 -28.67 38.07 -5.42
N ASP A 392 -28.78 37.85 -6.70
CA ASP A 392 -30.00 37.47 -7.42
C ASP A 392 -30.24 35.95 -7.50
N ASN A 393 -29.47 35.15 -6.72
CA ASN A 393 -29.69 33.72 -6.66
C ASN A 393 -31.08 33.39 -6.12
N TYR A 394 -31.80 32.51 -6.83
CA TYR A 394 -33.21 32.18 -6.54
C TYR A 394 -33.42 31.61 -5.14
N PHE A 395 -32.46 30.77 -4.66
CA PHE A 395 -32.52 30.08 -3.37
C PHE A 395 -31.89 30.92 -2.22
N LEU A 396 -31.30 32.08 -2.52
CA LEU A 396 -30.67 32.92 -1.51
C LEU A 396 -31.71 33.36 -0.47
N PRO A 397 -31.55 32.99 0.83
CA PRO A 397 -32.50 33.41 1.85
C PRO A 397 -32.63 34.94 1.92
N ASP A 398 -33.88 35.47 2.03
CA ASP A 398 -34.16 36.91 2.07
C ASP A 398 -33.35 37.65 3.12
N ALA A 399 -33.11 37.01 4.27
CA ALA A 399 -32.30 37.57 5.35
C ALA A 399 -30.86 37.87 4.90
N VAL A 400 -30.25 36.96 4.11
CA VAL A 400 -28.90 37.18 3.55
C VAL A 400 -28.94 38.24 2.48
N GLY A 401 -29.92 38.19 1.59
CA GLY A 401 -30.11 39.18 0.54
C GLY A 401 -30.23 40.61 1.10
N GLY A 402 -31.00 40.80 2.18
CA GLY A 402 -31.11 42.09 2.88
C GLY A 402 -29.78 42.55 3.47
N LEU A 403 -29.00 41.65 4.08
CA LEU A 403 -27.69 42.01 4.62
C LEU A 403 -26.67 42.33 3.50
N MET A 404 -26.79 41.70 2.32
CA MET A 404 -25.98 42.02 1.13
C MET A 404 -26.30 43.40 0.59
N ASP A 405 -27.57 43.72 0.48
CA ASP A 405 -28.04 45.06 0.05
C ASP A 405 -27.55 46.16 0.99
N ASP A 406 -27.65 45.94 2.29
CA ASP A 406 -27.18 46.90 3.32
C ASP A 406 -25.66 47.08 3.28
N ALA A 407 -24.93 46.04 2.94
CA ALA A 407 -23.47 46.06 2.83
C ALA A 407 -22.95 46.49 1.44
N GLY A 408 -23.82 46.60 0.43
CA GLY A 408 -23.46 46.89 -0.96
C GLY A 408 -22.61 45.76 -1.59
N ILE A 409 -22.95 44.51 -1.29
CA ILE A 409 -22.21 43.30 -1.74
C ILE A 409 -23.07 42.54 -2.73
N ASP A 410 -22.53 42.30 -3.93
CA ASP A 410 -23.22 41.59 -5.02
C ASP A 410 -23.04 40.09 -4.99
N GLN A 411 -22.02 39.57 -4.28
CA GLN A 411 -21.73 38.14 -4.15
C GLN A 411 -21.20 37.79 -2.77
N VAL A 412 -21.58 36.64 -2.24
CA VAL A 412 -21.03 36.03 -1.03
C VAL A 412 -20.37 34.68 -1.35
N ALA A 413 -19.43 34.24 -0.52
CA ALA A 413 -18.80 32.92 -0.60
C ALA A 413 -19.39 32.01 0.49
N VAL A 414 -19.83 30.83 0.10
CA VAL A 414 -20.43 29.84 1.01
C VAL A 414 -19.49 28.65 1.10
N GLY A 415 -19.06 28.33 2.32
CA GLY A 415 -18.36 27.08 2.63
C GLY A 415 -19.35 25.97 2.94
N ARG A 416 -19.15 24.76 2.40
CA ARG A 416 -20.07 23.64 2.57
C ARG A 416 -19.34 22.31 2.71
N TYR A 417 -19.92 21.38 3.46
CA TYR A 417 -19.54 19.98 3.57
C TYR A 417 -20.66 19.12 3.00
N GLY A 418 -20.40 18.47 1.87
CA GLY A 418 -21.43 17.85 1.03
C GLY A 418 -21.78 16.40 1.37
N ILE A 419 -21.61 15.96 2.63
CA ILE A 419 -21.93 14.58 3.02
C ILE A 419 -23.41 14.23 2.85
N ASP A 420 -24.28 15.20 2.96
CA ASP A 420 -25.70 15.08 2.69
C ASP A 420 -26.01 14.98 1.18
N MET A 421 -25.17 15.56 0.33
CA MET A 421 -25.32 15.52 -1.13
C MET A 421 -24.84 14.16 -1.68
N HIS A 422 -23.59 13.85 -1.47
CA HIS A 422 -22.99 12.57 -1.85
C HIS A 422 -21.71 12.32 -1.06
N GLN A 423 -21.54 11.09 -0.59
CA GLN A 423 -20.24 10.56 -0.14
C GLN A 423 -19.67 9.71 -1.27
N ASN A 424 -18.44 10.00 -1.68
CA ASN A 424 -17.78 9.26 -2.73
C ASN A 424 -17.66 7.80 -2.33
N LEU A 425 -18.22 6.91 -3.14
CA LEU A 425 -18.06 5.46 -2.99
C LEU A 425 -17.02 4.98 -4.01
N SER A 426 -15.84 4.64 -3.52
CA SER A 426 -14.79 4.07 -4.35
C SER A 426 -14.91 2.55 -4.36
N THR A 427 -14.84 1.94 -5.54
CA THR A 427 -14.82 0.48 -5.72
C THR A 427 -13.59 0.07 -6.49
N SER A 428 -13.06 -1.10 -6.21
CA SER A 428 -11.97 -1.72 -6.96
C SER A 428 -12.26 -3.21 -7.10
N ASP A 429 -12.40 -3.68 -8.33
CA ASP A 429 -12.53 -5.09 -8.68
C ASP A 429 -11.28 -5.46 -9.49
N ASN A 430 -10.54 -6.50 -9.06
CA ASN A 430 -9.31 -6.91 -9.71
C ASN A 430 -9.32 -8.42 -9.96
N THR A 431 -9.12 -8.85 -11.20
CA THR A 431 -9.08 -10.25 -11.62
C THR A 431 -7.73 -10.56 -12.26
N VAL A 432 -6.98 -11.49 -11.67
CA VAL A 432 -5.67 -11.93 -12.17
C VAL A 432 -5.72 -13.41 -12.51
N TYR A 433 -5.19 -13.79 -13.67
CA TYR A 433 -4.92 -15.19 -13.96
C TYR A 433 -3.52 -15.37 -14.56
N ARG A 434 -2.92 -16.51 -14.25
CA ARG A 434 -1.59 -16.89 -14.68
C ARG A 434 -1.57 -18.36 -15.05
N ILE A 435 -0.90 -18.68 -16.14
CA ILE A 435 -0.62 -20.06 -16.56
C ILE A 435 0.88 -20.16 -16.84
N ALA A 436 1.55 -21.16 -16.27
CA ALA A 436 2.93 -21.48 -16.58
C ALA A 436 3.05 -22.97 -16.93
N ALA A 437 3.83 -23.26 -17.96
CA ALA A 437 4.10 -24.63 -18.34
C ALA A 437 5.55 -24.77 -18.79
N GLY A 438 6.16 -25.92 -18.49
CA GLY A 438 7.56 -26.10 -18.81
C GLY A 438 8.06 -27.52 -18.59
N PHE A 439 9.35 -27.61 -18.71
CA PHE A 439 10.11 -28.83 -18.49
C PHE A 439 11.27 -28.55 -17.54
N ASP A 440 11.57 -29.48 -16.68
CA ASP A 440 12.78 -29.51 -15.89
C ASP A 440 13.45 -30.88 -15.96
N GLY A 441 14.76 -30.92 -15.73
CA GLY A 441 15.45 -32.16 -15.86
C GLY A 441 16.90 -32.12 -15.46
N GLN A 442 17.58 -33.25 -15.66
CA GLN A 442 18.98 -33.45 -15.34
C GLN A 442 19.73 -34.00 -16.53
N PHE A 443 20.88 -33.38 -16.90
CA PHE A 443 21.81 -33.93 -17.87
C PHE A 443 22.75 -35.00 -17.24
N SER A 444 22.98 -34.87 -15.91
CA SER A 444 23.72 -35.77 -15.08
C SER A 444 23.32 -35.58 -13.62
N GLN A 445 23.87 -36.33 -12.68
CA GLN A 445 23.64 -36.13 -11.25
C GLN A 445 24.06 -34.71 -10.74
N MET A 446 24.95 -34.04 -11.48
CA MET A 446 25.52 -32.72 -11.13
C MET A 446 24.90 -31.57 -11.89
N TRP A 447 24.12 -31.77 -12.94
CA TRP A 447 23.60 -30.72 -13.79
C TRP A 447 22.12 -30.82 -13.93
N ARG A 448 21.43 -29.72 -13.54
CA ARG A 448 19.97 -29.54 -13.67
C ARG A 448 19.69 -28.39 -14.61
N TRP A 449 18.52 -28.41 -15.23
CA TRP A 449 18.04 -27.37 -16.12
C TRP A 449 16.52 -27.26 -16.04
N ASP A 450 15.98 -26.07 -16.31
CA ASP A 450 14.56 -25.85 -16.53
C ASP A 450 14.34 -24.88 -17.70
N VAL A 451 13.19 -25.03 -18.34
CA VAL A 451 12.66 -24.09 -19.34
C VAL A 451 11.19 -23.98 -19.17
N TYR A 452 10.66 -22.75 -19.18
CA TYR A 452 9.24 -22.54 -19.07
C TYR A 452 8.76 -21.37 -19.91
N TYR A 453 7.47 -21.40 -20.22
CA TYR A 453 6.69 -20.29 -20.73
C TYR A 453 5.62 -19.94 -19.71
N GLN A 454 5.40 -18.66 -19.49
CA GLN A 454 4.34 -18.12 -18.61
C GLN A 454 3.54 -17.06 -19.38
N TYR A 455 2.25 -17.11 -19.21
CA TYR A 455 1.33 -16.03 -19.55
C TYR A 455 0.58 -15.61 -18.30
N GLY A 456 0.45 -14.30 -18.12
CA GLY A 456 -0.33 -13.71 -17.05
C GLY A 456 -1.13 -12.52 -17.55
N HIS A 457 -2.31 -12.32 -16.98
CA HIS A 457 -3.21 -11.22 -17.30
C HIS A 457 -3.80 -10.65 -16.03
N ASP A 458 -3.86 -9.33 -15.95
CA ASP A 458 -4.56 -8.57 -14.94
C ASP A 458 -5.63 -7.71 -15.59
N HIS A 459 -6.85 -7.76 -15.05
CA HIS A 459 -7.95 -6.90 -15.40
C HIS A 459 -8.50 -6.23 -14.15
N ARG A 460 -8.34 -4.91 -14.06
CA ARG A 460 -8.84 -4.13 -12.93
C ARG A 460 -9.87 -3.12 -13.41
N TYR A 461 -10.99 -3.08 -12.72
CA TYR A 461 -12.01 -2.05 -12.84
C TYR A 461 -12.05 -1.23 -11.55
N GLN A 462 -12.03 0.09 -11.68
CA GLN A 462 -12.18 1.00 -10.55
C GLN A 462 -13.24 2.04 -10.85
N SER A 463 -14.02 2.40 -9.84
CA SER A 463 -14.97 3.49 -9.98
C SER A 463 -15.01 4.36 -8.73
N ILE A 464 -15.35 5.64 -8.93
CA ILE A 464 -15.73 6.56 -7.86
C ILE A 464 -17.11 7.08 -8.18
N ILE A 465 -18.08 6.58 -7.44
CA ILE A 465 -19.49 6.90 -7.61
C ILE A 465 -19.81 8.15 -6.79
N GLY A 466 -20.46 9.12 -7.41
CA GLY A 466 -20.89 10.35 -6.75
C GLY A 466 -19.80 11.41 -6.63
N ASP A 467 -18.81 11.39 -7.49
CA ASP A 467 -17.86 12.51 -7.55
C ASP A 467 -18.48 13.71 -8.27
N ARG A 468 -18.15 14.90 -7.80
CA ARG A 468 -18.73 16.13 -8.28
C ARG A 468 -18.22 16.50 -9.67
N LEU A 469 -19.15 16.84 -10.55
CA LEU A 469 -18.87 17.49 -11.84
C LEU A 469 -18.75 19.00 -11.62
N ASN A 470 -17.55 19.55 -11.66
CA ASN A 470 -17.24 20.93 -11.29
C ASN A 470 -18.07 21.97 -12.05
N THR A 471 -18.11 21.87 -13.37
CA THR A 471 -18.82 22.79 -14.27
C THR A 471 -20.32 22.67 -14.10
N ASN A 472 -20.85 21.44 -14.08
CA ASN A 472 -22.27 21.16 -13.88
C ASN A 472 -22.77 21.70 -12.53
N PHE A 473 -22.01 21.39 -11.46
CA PHE A 473 -22.32 21.89 -10.13
C PHE A 473 -22.31 23.45 -10.08
N SER A 474 -21.30 24.07 -10.72
CA SER A 474 -21.20 25.53 -10.79
C SER A 474 -22.41 26.16 -11.48
N TRP A 475 -22.85 25.58 -12.61
CA TRP A 475 -24.06 26.05 -13.33
C TRP A 475 -25.32 25.82 -12.51
N ALA A 476 -25.45 24.68 -11.85
CA ALA A 476 -26.63 24.31 -11.07
C ALA A 476 -26.83 25.20 -9.83
N VAL A 477 -25.75 25.58 -9.14
CA VAL A 477 -25.83 26.46 -7.97
C VAL A 477 -26.07 27.95 -8.34
N ASP A 478 -25.76 28.37 -9.57
CA ASP A 478 -26.04 29.68 -10.10
C ASP A 478 -27.48 29.74 -10.65
N ALA A 479 -28.44 29.54 -9.75
CA ALA A 479 -29.87 29.51 -10.04
C ALA A 479 -30.48 30.92 -9.97
N VAL A 480 -31.33 31.25 -10.94
CA VAL A 480 -32.07 32.53 -11.02
C VAL A 480 -33.53 32.30 -11.32
N ALA A 481 -34.36 33.30 -11.14
CA ALA A 481 -35.75 33.26 -11.59
C ALA A 481 -35.81 33.35 -13.13
N ASP A 482 -36.47 32.39 -13.79
CA ASP A 482 -36.76 32.47 -15.22
C ASP A 482 -37.64 33.68 -15.49
N PRO A 483 -37.25 34.64 -16.35
CA PRO A 483 -38.01 35.85 -16.64
C PRO A 483 -39.40 35.59 -17.20
N ALA A 484 -39.67 34.45 -17.80
CA ALA A 484 -40.95 34.10 -18.43
C ALA A 484 -41.90 33.40 -17.46
N THR A 485 -41.40 32.55 -16.56
CA THR A 485 -42.20 31.70 -15.68
C THR A 485 -42.14 32.12 -14.19
N GLY A 486 -41.06 32.76 -13.77
CA GLY A 486 -40.74 33.05 -12.37
C GLY A 486 -40.21 31.86 -11.58
N GLU A 487 -40.09 30.67 -12.18
CA GLU A 487 -39.60 29.46 -11.56
C GLU A 487 -38.04 29.45 -11.56
N PRO A 488 -37.36 28.65 -10.70
CA PRO A 488 -35.91 28.56 -10.70
C PRO A 488 -35.38 27.92 -11.98
N THR A 489 -34.37 28.58 -12.56
CA THR A 489 -33.61 28.06 -13.71
C THR A 489 -32.11 28.31 -13.52
N CYS A 490 -31.24 27.53 -14.17
CA CYS A 490 -29.81 27.85 -14.19
C CYS A 490 -29.54 29.07 -15.06
N ARG A 491 -28.78 30.06 -14.57
CA ARG A 491 -28.46 31.28 -15.30
C ARG A 491 -27.88 31.01 -16.70
N VAL A 492 -27.03 29.95 -16.83
CA VAL A 492 -26.41 29.56 -18.10
C VAL A 492 -27.44 29.24 -19.20
N LEU A 493 -28.65 28.78 -18.86
CA LEU A 493 -29.71 28.48 -19.82
C LEU A 493 -30.38 29.71 -20.38
N LEU A 494 -30.20 30.90 -19.74
CA LEU A 494 -30.74 32.20 -20.18
C LEU A 494 -29.78 32.93 -21.12
N GLU A 495 -28.59 32.40 -21.41
CA GLU A 495 -27.66 32.96 -22.36
C GLU A 495 -28.19 32.82 -23.81
N ASP A 496 -27.79 33.71 -24.70
CA ASP A 496 -28.21 33.66 -26.12
C ASP A 496 -27.83 32.35 -26.83
N SER A 497 -26.75 31.71 -26.39
CA SER A 497 -26.24 30.45 -26.89
C SER A 497 -25.67 29.59 -25.74
N PRO A 498 -26.50 28.93 -24.96
CA PRO A 498 -26.04 28.08 -23.88
C PRO A 498 -25.12 26.97 -24.39
N PRO A 499 -24.05 26.61 -23.63
CA PRO A 499 -23.23 25.45 -23.95
C PRO A 499 -24.09 24.17 -24.06
N GLU A 500 -23.73 23.27 -24.97
CA GLU A 500 -24.46 21.99 -25.14
C GLU A 500 -24.48 21.18 -23.84
N ASP A 501 -23.35 21.18 -23.10
CA ASP A 501 -23.22 20.48 -21.82
C ASP A 501 -24.05 21.09 -20.67
N ALA A 502 -24.50 22.37 -20.84
CA ALA A 502 -25.41 23.00 -19.90
C ALA A 502 -26.88 22.58 -20.11
N MET A 503 -27.21 22.03 -21.29
CA MET A 503 -28.57 21.60 -21.60
C MET A 503 -28.98 20.45 -20.66
N GLY A 504 -30.04 20.68 -19.92
CA GLY A 504 -30.47 19.75 -18.87
C GLY A 504 -30.06 20.18 -17.45
N CYS A 505 -29.47 21.37 -17.31
CA CYS A 505 -29.14 21.93 -16.01
C CYS A 505 -30.39 22.04 -15.12
N VAL A 506 -30.28 21.54 -13.90
CA VAL A 506 -31.30 21.58 -12.87
C VAL A 506 -30.77 22.45 -11.72
N PRO A 507 -31.49 23.49 -11.30
CA PRO A 507 -31.09 24.35 -10.19
C PRO A 507 -30.85 23.56 -8.90
N PHE A 508 -29.73 23.87 -8.21
CA PHE A 508 -29.31 23.18 -7.01
C PHE A 508 -29.36 24.13 -5.80
N ASP A 509 -30.22 23.83 -4.83
CA ASP A 509 -30.30 24.58 -3.58
C ASP A 509 -29.21 24.05 -2.59
N ILE A 510 -28.32 24.95 -2.17
CA ILE A 510 -27.23 24.63 -1.23
C ILE A 510 -27.47 25.16 0.19
N PHE A 511 -28.59 25.89 0.44
CA PHE A 511 -28.87 26.51 1.72
C PHE A 511 -29.65 25.55 2.61
N GLY A 512 -29.05 25.14 3.73
CA GLY A 512 -29.56 24.07 4.57
C GLY A 512 -29.23 22.65 4.05
N PRO A 513 -29.27 21.66 4.93
CA PRO A 513 -29.01 20.26 4.55
C PRO A 513 -30.20 19.63 3.80
N ASN A 514 -29.92 18.80 2.78
CA ASN A 514 -30.91 18.04 2.02
C ASN A 514 -31.97 18.86 1.25
N ASN A 515 -31.70 20.11 0.91
CA ASN A 515 -32.65 20.99 0.19
C ASN A 515 -32.59 20.87 -1.34
N TRP A 516 -31.67 20.07 -1.87
CA TRP A 516 -31.48 19.77 -3.29
C TRP A 516 -32.50 18.73 -3.79
N SER A 517 -32.87 18.81 -5.07
CA SER A 517 -33.69 17.77 -5.71
C SER A 517 -32.85 16.59 -6.20
N PRO A 518 -33.42 15.35 -6.31
CA PRO A 518 -32.71 14.21 -6.89
C PRO A 518 -32.18 14.50 -8.31
N GLU A 519 -32.94 15.22 -9.13
CA GLU A 519 -32.59 15.57 -10.49
C GLU A 519 -31.39 16.55 -10.52
N ALA A 520 -31.32 17.52 -9.59
CA ALA A 520 -30.20 18.43 -9.46
C ALA A 520 -28.93 17.67 -9.03
N LYS A 521 -29.08 16.69 -8.13
CA LYS A 521 -28.00 15.81 -7.72
C LYS A 521 -27.48 14.97 -8.89
N ASP A 522 -28.35 14.33 -9.67
CA ASP A 522 -27.98 13.51 -10.83
C ASP A 522 -27.27 14.35 -11.91
N TYR A 523 -27.61 15.64 -12.05
CA TYR A 523 -26.91 16.55 -12.96
C TYR A 523 -25.53 16.97 -12.47
N ALA A 524 -25.37 17.17 -11.15
CA ALA A 524 -24.17 17.77 -10.55
C ALA A 524 -23.09 16.75 -10.15
N PHE A 525 -23.43 15.46 -10.06
CA PHE A 525 -22.51 14.37 -9.68
C PHE A 525 -22.48 13.26 -10.72
N GLY A 526 -21.37 12.61 -10.84
CA GLY A 526 -21.16 11.56 -11.83
C GLY A 526 -20.36 10.38 -11.29
N THR A 527 -19.98 9.48 -12.20
CA THR A 527 -19.17 8.32 -11.87
C THR A 527 -17.89 8.31 -12.71
N VAL A 528 -16.76 8.39 -12.02
CA VAL A 528 -15.45 8.09 -12.59
C VAL A 528 -15.35 6.59 -12.82
N GLN A 529 -14.86 6.19 -13.97
CA GLN A 529 -14.61 4.78 -14.28
C GLN A 529 -13.30 4.64 -15.01
N GLU A 530 -12.47 3.73 -14.51
CA GLU A 530 -11.17 3.39 -15.04
C GLU A 530 -11.08 1.88 -15.22
N TRP A 531 -10.55 1.44 -16.33
CA TRP A 531 -10.17 0.05 -16.60
C TRP A 531 -8.67 -0.02 -16.87
N PHE A 532 -8.01 -0.98 -16.27
CA PHE A 532 -6.63 -1.34 -16.51
C PHE A 532 -6.57 -2.78 -16.99
N ASN A 533 -5.90 -3.00 -18.11
CA ASN A 533 -5.57 -4.32 -18.63
C ASN A 533 -4.06 -4.46 -18.74
N TYR A 534 -3.53 -5.59 -18.32
CA TYR A 534 -2.10 -5.85 -18.38
C TYR A 534 -1.83 -7.30 -18.75
N ASP A 535 -0.99 -7.49 -19.78
CA ASP A 535 -0.57 -8.79 -20.27
C ASP A 535 0.93 -8.98 -20.07
N GLN A 536 1.31 -10.13 -19.53
CA GLN A 536 2.71 -10.52 -19.34
C GLN A 536 2.98 -11.86 -20.02
N HIS A 537 4.02 -11.91 -20.86
CA HIS A 537 4.55 -13.12 -21.47
C HIS A 537 5.99 -13.30 -21.03
N VAL A 538 6.35 -14.45 -20.48
CA VAL A 538 7.72 -14.80 -20.05
C VAL A 538 8.12 -16.09 -20.69
N ILE A 539 9.34 -16.14 -21.24
CA ILE A 539 10.04 -17.38 -21.58
C ILE A 539 11.40 -17.33 -20.90
N SER A 540 11.72 -18.35 -20.13
CA SER A 540 12.98 -18.44 -19.38
C SER A 540 13.59 -19.83 -19.50
N GLY A 541 14.91 -19.89 -19.54
CA GLY A 541 15.66 -21.14 -19.48
C GLY A 541 16.85 -20.96 -18.55
N ASN A 542 17.03 -21.91 -17.65
CA ASN A 542 18.05 -21.89 -16.62
C ASN A 542 18.83 -23.21 -16.61
N VAL A 543 20.08 -23.12 -16.22
CA VAL A 543 20.95 -24.28 -16.01
C VAL A 543 21.81 -24.05 -14.77
N GLN A 544 21.95 -25.07 -13.95
CA GLN A 544 22.84 -25.05 -12.79
C GLN A 544 23.58 -26.38 -12.63
N GLY A 545 24.78 -26.30 -12.06
CA GLY A 545 25.57 -27.54 -11.84
C GLY A 545 26.89 -27.27 -11.18
N GLU A 546 27.64 -28.33 -11.03
CA GLU A 546 28.98 -28.35 -10.44
C GLU A 546 30.04 -28.53 -11.51
N LEU A 547 31.16 -27.77 -11.38
CA LEU A 547 32.30 -27.86 -12.32
C LEU A 547 33.39 -28.74 -11.78
N PHE A 548 34.32 -28.19 -11.02
CA PHE A 548 35.50 -28.86 -10.47
C PHE A 548 35.65 -28.51 -8.99
N ASP A 549 36.39 -29.32 -8.25
CA ASP A 549 36.67 -29.02 -6.85
C ASP A 549 37.81 -27.97 -6.75
N ALA A 550 37.52 -26.87 -6.05
CA ALA A 550 38.48 -25.78 -5.80
C ALA A 550 39.34 -25.98 -4.53
N GLY A 551 39.23 -27.13 -3.87
CA GLY A 551 39.91 -27.43 -2.63
C GLY A 551 39.08 -27.25 -1.38
N GLY A 552 37.99 -26.50 -1.45
CA GLY A 552 37.00 -26.38 -0.39
C GLY A 552 35.64 -27.00 -0.74
N GLY A 553 35.58 -27.70 -1.88
CA GLY A 553 34.39 -28.31 -2.45
C GLY A 553 34.19 -27.98 -3.93
N PRO A 554 33.14 -28.49 -4.57
CA PRO A 554 32.87 -28.24 -5.97
C PRO A 554 32.48 -26.79 -6.23
N VAL A 555 33.02 -26.18 -7.29
CA VAL A 555 32.56 -24.87 -7.78
C VAL A 555 31.19 -25.05 -8.41
N ALA A 556 30.17 -24.38 -7.85
CA ALA A 556 28.83 -24.39 -8.40
C ALA A 556 28.61 -23.20 -9.34
N VAL A 557 27.83 -23.40 -10.40
CA VAL A 557 27.49 -22.39 -11.38
C VAL A 557 26.00 -22.46 -11.69
N ALA A 558 25.39 -21.28 -11.83
CA ALA A 558 24.03 -21.12 -12.38
C ALA A 558 24.08 -20.08 -13.50
N ALA A 559 23.34 -20.29 -14.59
CA ALA A 559 23.22 -19.34 -15.69
C ALA A 559 21.81 -19.44 -16.31
N GLY A 560 21.31 -18.37 -16.86
CA GLY A 560 20.01 -18.36 -17.51
C GLY A 560 19.81 -17.20 -18.47
N LEU A 561 18.77 -17.35 -19.29
CA LEU A 561 18.29 -16.36 -20.24
C LEU A 561 16.78 -16.20 -20.03
N GLU A 562 16.32 -14.94 -20.08
CA GLU A 562 14.89 -14.63 -19.99
C GLU A 562 14.50 -13.59 -21.05
N TYR A 563 13.36 -13.83 -21.68
CA TYR A 563 12.66 -12.82 -22.44
C TYR A 563 11.28 -12.61 -21.83
N ARG A 564 10.97 -11.34 -21.52
CA ARG A 564 9.68 -10.94 -20.98
C ARG A 564 9.09 -9.80 -21.81
N LYS A 565 7.82 -9.89 -22.13
CA LYS A 565 7.07 -8.83 -22.80
C LYS A 565 5.85 -8.49 -21.98
N GLU A 566 5.71 -7.22 -21.70
CA GLU A 566 4.63 -6.64 -20.91
C GLU A 566 3.90 -5.59 -21.74
N ASN A 567 2.58 -5.67 -21.79
CA ASN A 567 1.74 -4.68 -22.44
C ASN A 567 0.68 -4.22 -21.44
N GLY A 568 0.41 -2.95 -21.40
CA GLY A 568 -0.62 -2.39 -20.52
C GLY A 568 -1.41 -1.31 -21.23
N GLU A 569 -2.67 -1.18 -20.84
CA GLU A 569 -3.57 -0.10 -21.25
C GLU A 569 -4.44 0.38 -20.10
N ILE A 570 -4.64 1.68 -20.02
CA ILE A 570 -5.65 2.31 -19.18
C ILE A 570 -6.60 3.08 -20.05
N TYR A 571 -7.90 2.89 -19.80
CA TYR A 571 -8.94 3.67 -20.46
C TYR A 571 -10.07 4.03 -19.48
N HIS A 572 -10.77 5.11 -19.82
CA HIS A 572 -11.79 5.71 -18.97
C HIS A 572 -13.11 5.85 -19.71
N ASN A 573 -14.21 6.04 -18.97
CA ASN A 573 -15.47 6.41 -19.59
C ASN A 573 -15.41 7.85 -20.17
N ALA A 574 -16.33 8.15 -21.07
CA ALA A 574 -16.37 9.45 -21.74
C ALA A 574 -16.50 10.63 -20.76
N GLN A 575 -17.21 10.44 -19.66
CA GLN A 575 -17.41 11.48 -18.64
C GLN A 575 -16.11 11.78 -17.89
N THR A 576 -15.31 10.78 -17.54
CA THR A 576 -13.98 10.98 -16.90
C THR A 576 -13.05 11.78 -17.81
N LEU A 577 -13.07 11.52 -19.12
CA LEU A 577 -12.21 12.22 -20.10
C LEU A 577 -12.59 13.69 -20.34
N THR A 578 -13.69 14.18 -19.78
CA THR A 578 -14.05 15.61 -19.86
C THR A 578 -13.26 16.49 -18.90
N PHE A 579 -12.51 15.91 -17.95
CA PHE A 579 -11.78 16.63 -16.88
C PHE A 579 -12.67 17.51 -16.01
N ASN A 580 -13.92 17.16 -15.91
CA ASN A 580 -14.94 17.95 -15.19
C ASN A 580 -15.16 17.48 -13.74
N PHE A 581 -14.54 16.36 -13.32
CA PHE A 581 -14.67 15.85 -11.96
C PHE A 581 -13.90 16.69 -10.93
N TRP A 582 -14.29 16.62 -9.67
CA TRP A 582 -13.65 17.34 -8.57
C TRP A 582 -12.19 16.94 -8.41
N GLN A 583 -11.87 15.65 -8.48
CA GLN A 583 -10.51 15.19 -8.59
C GLN A 583 -10.15 15.04 -10.08
N ASN A 584 -8.94 15.45 -10.45
CA ASN A 584 -8.46 15.24 -11.81
C ASN A 584 -7.98 13.81 -11.96
N TYR A 585 -8.68 13.06 -12.77
CA TYR A 585 -8.31 11.69 -13.11
C TYR A 585 -7.46 11.67 -14.39
N GLY A 586 -6.76 10.53 -14.61
CA GLY A 586 -5.87 10.36 -15.73
C GLY A 586 -6.56 10.41 -17.10
N GLN A 587 -5.74 10.32 -18.14
CA GLN A 587 -6.17 10.13 -19.53
C GLN A 587 -5.88 8.69 -19.96
N ASP A 588 -6.49 8.27 -21.06
CA ASP A 588 -6.18 7.00 -21.69
C ASP A 588 -4.72 6.94 -22.13
N TYR A 589 -4.07 5.82 -21.86
CA TYR A 589 -2.72 5.55 -22.32
C TYR A 589 -2.43 4.07 -22.48
N GLU A 590 -1.56 3.75 -23.42
CA GLU A 590 -1.15 2.39 -23.76
C GLU A 590 0.36 2.35 -23.95
N GLY A 591 1.00 1.30 -23.50
CA GLY A 591 2.43 1.13 -23.63
C GLY A 591 2.88 -0.31 -23.51
N SER A 592 4.13 -0.56 -23.89
CA SER A 592 4.74 -1.88 -23.77
C SER A 592 6.21 -1.81 -23.42
N VAL A 593 6.68 -2.84 -22.69
CA VAL A 593 8.08 -3.06 -22.39
C VAL A 593 8.47 -4.48 -22.82
N ALA A 594 9.51 -4.60 -23.63
CA ALA A 594 10.14 -5.89 -23.91
C ALA A 594 11.52 -5.94 -23.24
N ILE A 595 11.77 -7.01 -22.49
CA ILE A 595 12.95 -7.17 -21.65
C ILE A 595 13.66 -8.45 -22.10
N THR A 596 14.95 -8.31 -22.39
CA THR A 596 15.83 -9.45 -22.71
C THR A 596 16.98 -9.42 -21.74
N GLU A 597 17.19 -10.51 -21.01
CA GLU A 597 18.23 -10.56 -20.01
C GLU A 597 18.94 -11.91 -19.94
N GLY A 598 20.21 -11.84 -19.50
CA GLY A 598 21.02 -13.02 -19.22
C GLY A 598 21.80 -12.83 -17.94
N TYR A 599 21.92 -13.91 -17.16
CA TYR A 599 22.65 -13.90 -15.89
C TYR A 599 23.59 -15.09 -15.76
N MET A 600 24.60 -14.92 -14.92
CA MET A 600 25.48 -15.97 -14.45
C MET A 600 25.84 -15.75 -12.99
N GLU A 601 25.83 -16.82 -12.22
CA GLU A 601 26.25 -16.89 -10.82
C GLU A 601 27.26 -18.03 -10.64
N VAL A 602 28.32 -17.77 -9.88
CA VAL A 602 29.38 -18.73 -9.58
C VAL A 602 29.66 -18.72 -8.10
N ASP A 603 29.67 -19.88 -7.49
CA ASP A 603 30.01 -20.12 -6.09
C ASP A 603 31.29 -20.89 -5.98
N VAL A 604 32.27 -20.38 -5.26
CA VAL A 604 33.61 -20.94 -5.14
C VAL A 604 33.92 -21.27 -3.68
N PRO A 605 33.73 -22.50 -3.23
CA PRO A 605 34.19 -22.94 -1.91
C PRO A 605 35.71 -22.94 -1.85
N LEU A 606 36.30 -22.06 -1.05
CA LEU A 606 37.76 -21.89 -0.94
C LEU A 606 38.37 -22.76 0.17
N ALA A 607 37.60 -23.08 1.21
CA ALA A 607 38.04 -23.94 2.28
C ALA A 607 36.87 -24.67 2.95
N GLN A 608 37.11 -25.96 3.32
CA GLN A 608 36.19 -26.75 4.13
C GLN A 608 36.99 -27.61 5.10
N GLY A 609 36.68 -27.55 6.39
CA GLY A 609 37.32 -28.34 7.45
C GLY A 609 38.80 -28.00 7.66
N ALA A 610 39.28 -26.80 7.22
CA ALA A 610 40.65 -26.35 7.44
C ALA A 610 40.83 -25.85 8.89
N SER A 611 42.02 -25.88 9.41
CA SER A 611 42.30 -25.46 10.80
C SER A 611 42.04 -23.98 11.06
N TRP A 612 41.98 -23.17 10.03
CA TRP A 612 41.69 -21.70 10.09
C TRP A 612 40.28 -21.34 9.58
N ALA A 613 39.59 -22.26 8.95
CA ALA A 613 38.25 -22.10 8.42
C ALA A 613 37.48 -23.42 8.41
N ASN A 614 36.39 -23.52 9.14
CA ASN A 614 35.44 -24.62 8.99
C ASN A 614 34.79 -24.56 7.61
N TYR A 615 34.49 -23.34 7.14
CA TYR A 615 33.98 -23.09 5.78
C TYR A 615 34.36 -21.66 5.34
N LEU A 616 34.71 -21.54 4.07
CA LEU A 616 34.92 -20.25 3.40
C LEU A 616 34.51 -20.36 1.96
N ASP A 617 33.64 -19.48 1.51
CA ASP A 617 33.25 -19.36 0.11
C ASP A 617 33.24 -17.91 -0.37
N ILE A 618 33.22 -17.76 -1.70
CA ILE A 618 32.93 -16.51 -2.40
C ILE A 618 31.89 -16.81 -3.48
N ASN A 619 30.82 -16.02 -3.49
CA ASN A 619 29.80 -16.07 -4.53
C ASN A 619 29.83 -14.77 -5.35
N ILE A 620 29.81 -14.91 -6.68
CA ILE A 620 29.84 -13.81 -7.64
C ILE A 620 28.69 -14.00 -8.63
N ALA A 621 27.87 -12.99 -8.80
CA ALA A 621 26.79 -12.97 -9.77
C ALA A 621 26.80 -11.70 -10.62
N GLY A 622 26.36 -11.82 -11.86
CA GLY A 622 26.19 -10.70 -12.78
C GLY A 622 25.03 -10.94 -13.73
N ARG A 623 24.34 -9.87 -14.09
CA ARG A 623 23.23 -9.88 -15.06
C ARG A 623 23.32 -8.66 -15.97
N GLN A 624 23.04 -8.88 -17.25
CA GLN A 624 22.87 -7.86 -18.25
C GLN A 624 21.44 -7.88 -18.74
N THR A 625 20.79 -6.72 -18.75
CA THR A 625 19.37 -6.56 -19.14
C THR A 625 19.26 -5.46 -20.18
N HIS A 626 18.49 -5.73 -21.24
CA HIS A 626 18.10 -4.74 -22.25
C HIS A 626 16.58 -4.53 -22.18
N TYR A 627 16.16 -3.28 -22.01
CA TYR A 627 14.75 -2.86 -22.00
C TYR A 627 14.44 -2.09 -23.27
N LYS A 628 13.40 -2.50 -23.98
CA LYS A 628 12.83 -1.78 -25.10
C LYS A 628 11.45 -1.28 -24.68
N LYS A 629 11.30 0.05 -24.55
CA LYS A 629 10.10 0.74 -24.06
C LYS A 629 9.39 1.39 -25.24
N ARG A 630 8.09 1.20 -25.34
CA ARG A 630 7.26 1.82 -26.38
C ARG A 630 6.01 2.44 -25.78
N ASP A 631 5.91 3.76 -25.89
CA ASP A 631 4.67 4.50 -25.66
C ASP A 631 3.84 4.40 -26.93
N ILE A 632 2.78 3.60 -26.89
CA ILE A 632 1.92 3.34 -28.06
C ILE A 632 1.04 4.55 -28.32
N THR A 633 0.56 5.21 -27.28
CA THR A 633 -0.32 6.39 -27.37
C THR A 633 0.38 7.57 -28.03
N ARG A 634 1.68 7.80 -27.74
CA ARG A 634 2.48 8.92 -28.31
C ARG A 634 3.33 8.48 -29.51
N ASP A 635 3.39 7.18 -29.83
CA ASP A 635 4.27 6.56 -30.85
C ASP A 635 5.74 6.88 -30.62
N ILE A 636 6.22 6.75 -29.38
CA ILE A 636 7.62 6.99 -29.01
C ILE A 636 8.24 5.67 -28.54
N GLU A 637 9.44 5.37 -29.04
CA GLU A 637 10.20 4.19 -28.64
C GLU A 637 11.56 4.62 -28.07
N ASN A 638 11.98 3.99 -26.97
CA ASN A 638 13.30 4.19 -26.36
C ASN A 638 13.80 2.87 -25.75
N GLY A 639 15.10 2.78 -25.49
CA GLY A 639 15.72 1.62 -24.87
C GLY A 639 16.74 2.03 -23.82
N ILE A 640 16.94 1.14 -22.83
CA ILE A 640 18.00 1.26 -21.81
C ILE A 640 18.67 -0.07 -21.59
N ASP A 641 19.95 -0.02 -21.27
CA ASP A 641 20.76 -1.18 -20.88
C ASP A 641 21.12 -1.05 -19.39
N ALA A 642 20.90 -2.11 -18.63
CA ALA A 642 21.20 -2.13 -17.20
C ALA A 642 22.11 -3.31 -16.88
N THR A 643 23.11 -3.08 -16.02
CA THR A 643 24.04 -4.10 -15.53
C THR A 643 23.94 -4.18 -14.02
N THR A 644 23.66 -5.37 -13.51
CA THR A 644 23.67 -5.66 -12.07
C THR A 644 24.75 -6.68 -11.74
N TRP A 645 25.31 -6.57 -10.54
CA TRP A 645 26.32 -7.50 -10.05
C TRP A 645 26.24 -7.66 -8.55
N LYS A 646 26.69 -8.81 -8.06
CA LYS A 646 26.79 -9.11 -6.62
C LYS A 646 28.09 -9.86 -6.36
N ILE A 647 28.78 -9.47 -5.29
CA ILE A 647 29.91 -10.22 -4.73
C ILE A 647 29.59 -10.45 -3.26
N SER A 648 29.60 -11.69 -2.83
CA SER A 648 29.32 -12.05 -1.46
C SER A 648 30.22 -13.17 -0.99
N GLY A 649 30.34 -13.35 0.32
CA GLY A 649 31.13 -14.42 0.91
C GLY A 649 30.70 -14.76 2.33
N VAL A 650 31.00 -15.99 2.71
CA VAL A 650 30.75 -16.55 4.02
C VAL A 650 32.06 -17.05 4.59
N TYR A 651 32.36 -16.68 5.82
CA TYR A 651 33.52 -17.17 6.57
C TYR A 651 33.10 -17.76 7.90
N GLU A 652 33.31 -19.05 8.06
CA GLU A 652 33.10 -19.78 9.32
C GLU A 652 34.46 -20.16 9.91
N PRO A 653 34.98 -19.43 10.90
CA PRO A 653 36.18 -19.87 11.61
C PRO A 653 35.94 -21.14 12.43
N THR A 654 34.71 -21.34 12.90
CA THR A 654 34.27 -22.51 13.69
C THR A 654 32.81 -22.84 13.33
N THR A 655 32.32 -24.02 13.68
CA THR A 655 30.95 -24.50 13.40
C THR A 655 29.86 -23.64 14.07
N TRP A 656 30.20 -22.84 15.07
CA TRP A 656 29.24 -22.03 15.84
C TRP A 656 29.30 -20.54 15.56
N LEU A 657 30.27 -20.07 14.74
CA LEU A 657 30.43 -18.65 14.40
C LEU A 657 30.63 -18.49 12.89
N ARG A 658 29.80 -17.65 12.29
CA ARG A 658 29.83 -17.34 10.86
C ARG A 658 29.81 -15.83 10.66
N PHE A 659 30.64 -15.34 9.77
CA PHE A 659 30.59 -13.99 9.22
C PHE A 659 30.11 -14.06 7.78
N ARG A 660 29.28 -13.07 7.38
CA ARG A 660 28.80 -12.94 6.02
C ARG A 660 28.90 -11.48 5.55
N ALA A 661 29.17 -11.30 4.27
CA ALA A 661 29.25 -10.00 3.65
C ALA A 661 28.73 -10.05 2.22
N THR A 662 27.97 -9.04 1.81
CA THR A 662 27.50 -8.89 0.45
C THR A 662 27.63 -7.44 0.02
N ARG A 663 28.17 -7.23 -1.20
CA ARG A 663 28.11 -5.96 -1.91
C ARG A 663 27.45 -6.17 -3.25
N SER A 664 26.42 -5.40 -3.58
CA SER A 664 25.71 -5.51 -4.85
C SER A 664 25.42 -4.14 -5.46
N ARG A 665 25.25 -4.14 -6.78
CA ARG A 665 24.56 -3.08 -7.52
C ARG A 665 23.28 -3.68 -8.09
N ASP A 666 22.18 -3.13 -7.66
CA ASP A 666 20.82 -3.52 -7.98
C ASP A 666 20.17 -2.47 -8.86
N VAL A 667 19.14 -2.84 -9.60
CA VAL A 667 18.42 -1.89 -10.47
C VAL A 667 16.92 -2.07 -10.36
N ARG A 668 16.20 -0.95 -10.55
CA ARG A 668 14.77 -0.94 -10.85
C ARG A 668 14.53 -0.24 -12.18
N ALA A 669 13.87 -0.93 -13.10
CA ALA A 669 13.39 -0.31 -14.33
C ALA A 669 12.18 0.59 -14.03
N PRO A 670 11.96 1.66 -14.80
CA PRO A 670 10.73 2.43 -14.71
C PRO A 670 9.51 1.55 -14.98
N ASN A 671 8.48 1.68 -14.15
CA ASN A 671 7.24 0.92 -14.28
C ASN A 671 6.29 1.49 -15.36
N PHE A 672 5.17 0.80 -15.60
CA PHE A 672 4.21 1.16 -16.63
C PHE A 672 3.63 2.57 -16.42
N GLN A 673 3.24 2.91 -15.20
CA GLN A 673 2.71 4.23 -14.86
C GLN A 673 3.78 5.33 -15.02
N GLU A 674 5.00 5.10 -14.56
CA GLU A 674 6.11 6.05 -14.65
C GLU A 674 6.49 6.35 -16.10
N LEU A 675 6.33 5.37 -17.00
CA LEU A 675 6.66 5.51 -18.41
C LEU A 675 5.55 6.17 -19.24
N TYR A 676 4.29 5.80 -18.99
CA TYR A 676 3.22 6.03 -19.96
C TYR A 676 2.05 6.83 -19.44
N SER A 677 1.88 6.99 -18.11
CA SER A 677 0.74 7.69 -17.53
C SER A 677 0.58 9.10 -18.10
N ARG A 678 -0.66 9.57 -18.12
CA ARG A 678 -1.01 10.90 -18.60
C ARG A 678 -1.96 11.55 -17.61
N THR A 679 -1.57 12.71 -17.10
CA THR A 679 -2.41 13.52 -16.23
C THR A 679 -2.44 14.94 -16.74
N ARG A 680 -3.55 15.63 -16.54
CA ARG A 680 -3.69 17.03 -16.86
C ARG A 680 -4.36 17.75 -15.70
N SER A 681 -3.82 18.87 -15.30
CA SER A 681 -4.40 19.72 -14.27
C SER A 681 -4.50 21.16 -14.78
N VAL A 682 -5.65 21.74 -14.58
CA VAL A 682 -5.92 23.17 -14.82
C VAL A 682 -6.02 23.94 -13.52
N LEU A 683 -5.79 23.27 -12.37
CA LEU A 683 -5.92 23.82 -11.03
C LEU A 683 -4.56 23.84 -10.35
N GLY A 684 -3.93 24.99 -10.29
CA GLY A 684 -2.68 25.16 -9.54
C GLY A 684 -2.15 26.60 -9.71
N ILE A 685 -2.15 27.35 -8.63
CA ILE A 685 -1.54 28.67 -8.64
C ILE A 685 -0.02 28.48 -8.67
N ILE A 686 0.62 29.01 -9.70
CA ILE A 686 2.07 29.02 -9.90
C ILE A 686 2.55 30.47 -9.77
N SER A 687 3.46 30.70 -8.85
CA SER A 687 4.14 31.98 -8.74
C SER A 687 5.15 32.09 -9.88
N ASN A 688 4.95 33.06 -10.75
CA ASN A 688 5.80 33.31 -11.90
C ASN A 688 6.95 34.26 -11.52
N PRO A 689 8.20 33.77 -11.38
CA PRO A 689 9.31 34.58 -10.91
C PRO A 689 9.81 35.61 -11.95
N TRP A 690 9.53 35.40 -13.24
CA TRP A 690 9.88 36.38 -14.27
C TRP A 690 9.00 37.63 -14.29
N ARG A 691 7.76 37.50 -13.70
CA ARG A 691 6.79 38.61 -13.71
C ARG A 691 6.40 39.06 -12.29
N LEU A 692 6.79 38.30 -11.26
CA LEU A 692 6.39 38.49 -9.86
C LEU A 692 4.86 38.51 -9.70
N THR A 693 4.17 37.62 -10.42
CA THR A 693 2.71 37.48 -10.42
C THR A 693 2.33 36.03 -10.33
N ASP A 694 1.22 35.73 -9.71
CA ASP A 694 0.63 34.41 -9.70
C ASP A 694 -0.13 34.16 -11.00
N GLN A 695 -0.02 32.92 -11.53
CA GLN A 695 -0.68 32.47 -12.75
C GLN A 695 -1.26 31.09 -12.53
N ASN A 696 -2.23 30.72 -13.36
CA ASN A 696 -2.80 29.36 -13.37
C ASN A 696 -2.56 28.69 -14.73
N PRO A 697 -1.32 28.25 -15.02
CA PRO A 697 -1.00 27.63 -16.29
C PRO A 697 -1.52 26.20 -16.36
N LEU A 698 -1.71 25.71 -17.60
CA LEU A 698 -1.95 24.30 -17.82
C LEU A 698 -0.76 23.49 -17.31
N THR A 699 -1.01 22.51 -16.47
CA THR A 699 0.00 21.59 -15.98
C THR A 699 -0.28 20.19 -16.52
N ASP A 700 0.54 19.75 -17.47
CA ASP A 700 0.53 18.37 -17.94
C ASP A 700 1.53 17.55 -17.12
N GLY A 701 1.10 16.40 -16.61
CA GLY A 701 1.91 15.50 -15.81
C GLY A 701 1.93 14.09 -16.38
N GLY A 702 2.65 13.23 -15.69
CA GLY A 702 2.61 11.79 -15.91
C GLY A 702 3.92 11.17 -16.38
N GLY A 703 3.81 10.15 -17.22
CA GLY A 703 4.91 9.30 -17.64
C GLY A 703 5.91 9.93 -18.58
N ASN A 704 7.13 9.39 -18.50
CA ASN A 704 8.26 9.80 -19.34
C ASN A 704 9.01 8.58 -19.87
N VAL A 705 8.89 8.31 -21.17
CA VAL A 705 9.54 7.16 -21.82
C VAL A 705 11.08 7.28 -21.83
N ASN A 706 11.63 8.48 -21.56
CA ASN A 706 13.06 8.73 -21.51
C ASN A 706 13.70 8.43 -20.13
N LEU A 707 12.95 7.97 -19.17
CA LEU A 707 13.49 7.55 -17.88
C LEU A 707 14.54 6.46 -18.03
N HIS A 708 15.55 6.53 -17.18
CA HIS A 708 16.57 5.49 -16.98
C HIS A 708 16.22 4.64 -15.76
N GLU A 709 16.95 3.55 -15.59
CA GLU A 709 16.84 2.72 -14.39
C GLU A 709 17.28 3.50 -13.14
N GLU A 710 16.68 3.16 -11.99
CA GLU A 710 17.23 3.49 -10.68
C GLU A 710 18.37 2.53 -10.36
N GLN A 711 19.43 3.00 -9.73
CA GLN A 711 20.58 2.18 -9.34
C GLN A 711 20.70 2.18 -7.81
N GLY A 712 20.64 0.99 -7.20
CA GLY A 712 20.80 0.79 -5.77
C GLY A 712 22.13 0.10 -5.46
N ASP A 713 22.98 0.75 -4.69
CA ASP A 713 24.23 0.18 -4.18
C ASP A 713 24.01 -0.33 -2.75
N THR A 714 24.07 -1.65 -2.55
CA THR A 714 23.79 -2.28 -1.26
C THR A 714 25.04 -2.89 -0.64
N LEU A 715 25.23 -2.66 0.66
CA LEU A 715 26.22 -3.36 1.52
C LEU A 715 25.49 -4.04 2.67
N THR A 716 25.72 -5.34 2.85
CA THR A 716 25.31 -6.05 4.07
C THR A 716 26.50 -6.73 4.73
N LEU A 717 26.55 -6.65 6.08
CA LEU A 717 27.56 -7.29 6.91
C LEU A 717 26.87 -8.00 8.07
N GLY A 718 27.11 -9.31 8.22
CA GLY A 718 26.39 -10.10 9.20
C GLY A 718 27.26 -11.01 10.03
N VAL A 719 26.79 -11.32 11.22
CA VAL A 719 27.35 -12.29 12.14
C VAL A 719 26.27 -13.27 12.56
N VAL A 720 26.52 -14.56 12.40
CA VAL A 720 25.62 -15.63 12.86
C VAL A 720 26.31 -16.44 13.94
N PHE A 721 25.62 -16.62 15.07
CA PHE A 721 26.08 -17.34 16.23
C PHE A 721 25.15 -18.53 16.52
N GLN A 722 25.69 -19.75 16.48
CA GLN A 722 24.96 -21.02 16.63
C GLN A 722 25.70 -21.98 17.57
N PRO A 723 25.71 -21.69 18.89
CA PRO A 723 26.41 -22.51 19.87
C PRO A 723 25.84 -23.92 19.92
N GLN A 724 26.72 -24.88 20.13
CA GLN A 724 26.39 -26.33 20.24
C GLN A 724 26.79 -26.88 21.61
N TRP A 725 26.56 -26.08 22.67
CA TRP A 725 26.97 -26.47 24.02
C TRP A 725 26.04 -25.95 25.13
N GLY A 726 25.82 -26.78 26.13
CA GLY A 726 25.13 -26.43 27.37
C GLY A 726 23.68 -25.97 27.12
N ILE A 727 23.25 -24.99 27.86
CA ILE A 727 21.88 -24.43 27.75
C ILE A 727 21.66 -23.64 26.45
N SER A 728 22.71 -23.20 25.77
CA SER A 728 22.62 -22.46 24.53
C SER A 728 22.55 -23.35 23.26
N ASP A 729 22.58 -24.67 23.44
CA ASP A 729 22.40 -25.60 22.32
C ASP A 729 21.04 -25.38 21.65
N GLY A 730 21.04 -25.27 20.32
CA GLY A 730 19.86 -24.93 19.52
C GLY A 730 19.61 -23.42 19.33
N LEU A 731 20.27 -22.53 20.06
CA LEU A 731 20.17 -21.08 19.80
C LEU A 731 20.76 -20.74 18.43
N ARG A 732 20.02 -19.95 17.66
CA ARG A 732 20.49 -19.32 16.43
C ARG A 732 20.27 -17.82 16.54
N LEU A 733 21.35 -17.03 16.44
CA LEU A 733 21.31 -15.57 16.50
C LEU A 733 22.01 -15.00 15.27
N SER A 734 21.34 -14.11 14.57
CA SER A 734 21.89 -13.33 13.46
C SER A 734 21.79 -11.85 13.78
N VAL A 735 22.86 -11.10 13.47
CA VAL A 735 22.89 -9.64 13.52
C VAL A 735 23.48 -9.18 12.19
N ASP A 736 22.70 -8.41 11.42
CA ASP A 736 23.03 -7.99 10.07
C ASP A 736 22.90 -6.47 9.93
N TYR A 737 23.98 -5.81 9.62
CA TYR A 737 24.02 -4.41 9.23
C TYR A 737 23.70 -4.30 7.73
N PHE A 738 22.91 -3.30 7.34
CA PHE A 738 22.63 -2.97 5.94
C PHE A 738 22.79 -1.47 5.66
N ASP A 739 23.27 -1.16 4.46
CA ASP A 739 23.36 0.20 3.89
C ASP A 739 22.93 0.11 2.41
N ILE A 740 21.81 0.74 2.09
CA ILE A 740 21.21 0.78 0.75
C ILE A 740 21.19 2.23 0.31
N ASP A 741 21.82 2.53 -0.83
CA ASP A 741 21.91 3.87 -1.42
C ASP A 741 21.37 3.81 -2.85
N ILE A 742 20.26 4.48 -3.13
CA ILE A 742 19.58 4.49 -4.44
C ILE A 742 19.78 5.85 -5.08
N GLU A 743 20.38 5.85 -6.27
CA GLU A 743 20.57 7.02 -7.10
C GLU A 743 19.62 7.00 -8.31
N GLY A 744 19.26 8.18 -8.80
CA GLY A 744 18.35 8.33 -9.94
C GLY A 744 16.95 7.85 -9.67
N ALA A 745 16.50 7.91 -8.42
CA ALA A 745 15.14 7.54 -8.04
C ALA A 745 14.11 8.36 -8.85
N ILE A 746 13.08 7.67 -9.31
CA ILE A 746 12.06 8.26 -10.17
C ILE A 746 11.01 8.97 -9.31
N GLY A 747 10.76 10.23 -9.65
CA GLY A 747 9.78 11.05 -8.98
C GLY A 747 9.43 12.31 -9.79
N THR A 748 8.52 13.12 -9.27
CA THR A 748 8.12 14.41 -9.87
C THR A 748 8.69 15.56 -9.05
N LEU A 749 9.26 16.54 -9.73
CA LEU A 749 9.83 17.73 -9.06
C LEU A 749 8.75 18.68 -8.51
N GLY A 750 7.54 18.62 -9.08
CA GLY A 750 6.48 19.58 -8.84
C GLY A 750 6.57 20.82 -9.72
N ALA A 751 5.44 21.27 -10.24
CA ALA A 751 5.39 22.36 -11.24
C ALA A 751 6.05 23.65 -10.76
N GLN A 752 5.81 24.08 -9.52
CA GLN A 752 6.44 25.28 -8.95
C GLN A 752 7.97 25.17 -8.87
N ASN A 753 8.48 24.02 -8.45
CA ASN A 753 9.92 23.78 -8.36
C ASN A 753 10.59 23.77 -9.74
N ILE A 754 9.92 23.22 -10.76
CA ILE A 754 10.40 23.27 -12.16
C ILE A 754 10.56 24.72 -12.61
N VAL A 755 9.54 25.55 -12.36
CA VAL A 755 9.53 26.98 -12.71
C VAL A 755 10.65 27.73 -11.96
N ASN A 756 10.78 27.54 -10.66
CA ASN A 756 11.77 28.22 -9.83
C ASN A 756 13.20 27.88 -10.28
N ARG A 757 13.47 26.59 -10.48
CA ARG A 757 14.81 26.15 -10.89
C ARG A 757 15.17 26.56 -12.31
N CYS A 758 14.20 26.52 -13.24
CA CYS A 758 14.42 27.11 -14.56
C CYS A 758 14.82 28.59 -14.45
N TYR A 759 14.16 29.37 -13.58
CA TYR A 759 14.48 30.76 -13.32
C TYR A 759 15.87 30.96 -12.69
N GLU A 760 16.28 30.07 -11.81
CA GLU A 760 17.59 30.05 -11.13
C GLU A 760 18.75 29.62 -12.03
N GLY A 761 18.46 29.17 -13.28
CA GLY A 761 19.48 28.86 -14.26
C GLY A 761 19.73 27.37 -14.53
N TYR A 762 18.90 26.48 -13.99
CA TYR A 762 18.88 25.06 -14.35
C TYR A 762 18.20 24.88 -15.72
N THR A 763 18.97 25.13 -16.78
CA THR A 763 18.46 25.26 -18.18
C THR A 763 17.78 23.98 -18.67
N ASP A 764 18.20 22.82 -18.18
CA ASP A 764 17.61 21.51 -18.52
C ASP A 764 16.15 21.39 -18.08
N LEU A 765 15.74 22.12 -17.05
CA LEU A 765 14.36 22.16 -16.58
C LEU A 765 13.50 23.17 -17.37
N CYS A 766 14.15 24.13 -18.07
CA CYS A 766 13.40 25.11 -18.84
C CYS A 766 12.66 24.51 -20.05
N GLN A 767 13.07 23.35 -20.54
CA GLN A 767 12.33 22.63 -21.58
C GLN A 767 10.93 22.22 -21.17
N TYR A 768 10.68 22.12 -19.87
CA TYR A 768 9.38 21.75 -19.29
C TYR A 768 8.48 22.95 -19.00
N VAL A 769 8.91 24.19 -19.29
CA VAL A 769 8.16 25.43 -19.05
C VAL A 769 7.95 26.17 -20.36
N GLU A 770 6.74 26.13 -20.89
CA GLU A 770 6.38 26.90 -22.07
C GLU A 770 5.99 28.34 -21.67
N ARG A 771 6.60 29.34 -22.34
CA ARG A 771 6.35 30.75 -22.05
C ARG A 771 6.13 31.54 -23.34
N ASP A 772 5.30 32.56 -23.27
CA ASP A 772 5.16 33.54 -24.33
C ASP A 772 6.32 34.57 -24.34
N ALA A 773 6.35 35.44 -25.34
CA ALA A 773 7.34 36.50 -25.45
C ALA A 773 7.30 37.51 -24.30
N ALA A 774 6.21 37.60 -23.56
CA ALA A 774 6.05 38.46 -22.40
C ALA A 774 6.40 37.74 -21.09
N ASN A 775 6.93 36.49 -21.14
CA ASN A 775 7.19 35.60 -20.00
C ASN A 775 5.96 35.19 -19.19
N ASN A 776 4.78 35.16 -19.80
CA ASN A 776 3.68 34.44 -19.19
C ASN A 776 3.92 32.93 -19.33
N ILE A 777 3.67 32.18 -18.28
CA ILE A 777 3.75 30.71 -18.33
C ILE A 777 2.46 30.21 -18.97
N LEU A 778 2.58 29.52 -20.11
CA LEU A 778 1.47 28.96 -20.86
C LEU A 778 1.17 27.54 -20.41
N SER A 779 2.23 26.72 -20.29
CA SER A 779 2.10 25.36 -19.80
C SER A 779 3.34 24.90 -19.03
N ILE A 780 3.17 23.90 -18.18
CA ILE A 780 4.25 23.24 -17.43
C ILE A 780 4.10 21.73 -17.58
N GLN A 781 5.18 21.06 -17.93
CA GLN A 781 5.24 19.60 -17.96
C GLN A 781 5.86 19.08 -16.66
N ASN A 782 5.02 18.60 -15.72
CA ASN A 782 5.45 18.00 -14.46
C ASN A 782 5.52 16.47 -14.60
N VAL A 783 6.42 16.00 -15.46
CA VAL A 783 6.62 14.58 -15.74
C VAL A 783 7.56 13.91 -14.74
N ASN A 784 7.56 12.58 -14.71
CA ASN A 784 8.53 11.80 -13.95
C ASN A 784 9.96 12.01 -14.45
N LEU A 785 10.91 12.12 -13.54
CA LEU A 785 12.32 12.37 -13.79
C LEU A 785 13.20 11.53 -12.84
N ASN A 786 14.42 11.18 -13.27
CA ASN A 786 15.43 10.55 -12.42
C ASN A 786 16.22 11.62 -11.65
N LEU A 787 15.67 12.16 -10.60
CA LEU A 787 16.24 13.31 -9.88
C LEU A 787 16.54 13.04 -8.41
N ASP A 788 15.92 12.04 -7.83
CA ASP A 788 15.90 11.82 -6.39
C ASP A 788 16.91 10.77 -5.96
N SER A 789 17.20 10.71 -4.68
CA SER A 789 17.94 9.61 -4.09
C SER A 789 17.32 9.21 -2.75
N TYR A 790 17.45 7.92 -2.44
CA TYR A 790 17.02 7.34 -1.16
C TYR A 790 18.18 6.61 -0.52
N LYS A 791 18.35 6.79 0.80
CA LYS A 791 19.35 6.06 1.56
C LYS A 791 18.73 5.50 2.81
N VAL A 792 18.89 4.20 3.02
CA VAL A 792 18.41 3.51 4.23
C VAL A 792 19.53 2.69 4.83
N LYS A 793 19.79 2.90 6.14
CA LYS A 793 20.74 2.13 6.92
C LYS A 793 20.11 1.59 8.19
N GLY A 794 20.57 0.42 8.61
CA GLY A 794 20.07 -0.16 9.84
C GLY A 794 20.72 -1.46 10.23
N ILE A 795 20.12 -2.09 11.23
CA ILE A 795 20.56 -3.36 11.79
C ILE A 795 19.33 -4.26 11.95
N ASP A 796 19.39 -5.46 11.40
CA ASP A 796 18.44 -6.53 11.67
C ASP A 796 19.00 -7.49 12.69
N ILE A 797 18.15 -7.95 13.59
CA ILE A 797 18.46 -8.96 14.59
C ILE A 797 17.41 -10.06 14.48
N GLU A 798 17.84 -11.30 14.31
CA GLU A 798 16.96 -12.46 14.41
C GLU A 798 17.55 -13.46 15.39
N ALA A 799 16.75 -13.88 16.38
CA ALA A 799 17.09 -14.95 17.32
C ALA A 799 16.00 -16.02 17.30
N LEU A 800 16.40 -17.27 17.18
CA LEU A 800 15.54 -18.45 17.27
C LEU A 800 16.11 -19.41 18.30
N TYR A 801 15.29 -19.81 19.27
CA TYR A 801 15.71 -20.72 20.32
C TYR A 801 14.64 -21.76 20.65
N PRO A 802 14.71 -22.96 20.04
CA PRO A 802 13.91 -24.11 20.44
C PRO A 802 14.57 -24.81 21.64
N PHE A 803 13.76 -25.17 22.66
CA PHE A 803 14.21 -25.97 23.81
C PHE A 803 13.09 -26.80 24.40
N VAL A 804 13.48 -27.89 25.06
CA VAL A 804 12.55 -28.85 25.66
C VAL A 804 12.40 -28.56 27.15
N LEU A 805 11.17 -28.45 27.63
CA LEU A 805 10.81 -28.29 29.06
C LEU A 805 10.59 -29.64 29.79
N GLY A 806 11.41 -30.63 29.51
CA GLY A 806 11.25 -31.98 30.05
C GLY A 806 9.94 -32.62 29.59
N ASP A 807 9.18 -33.20 30.53
CA ASP A 807 7.90 -33.84 30.21
C ASP A 807 6.75 -32.85 29.96
N LEU A 808 6.98 -31.55 30.12
CA LEU A 808 5.94 -30.54 29.95
C LEU A 808 5.69 -30.22 28.44
N GLY A 809 6.70 -30.36 27.61
CA GLY A 809 6.58 -30.08 26.17
C GLY A 809 7.77 -29.30 25.61
N ASP A 810 7.59 -28.81 24.37
CA ASP A 810 8.58 -28.06 23.60
C ASP A 810 8.24 -26.57 23.59
N MET A 811 9.28 -25.75 23.72
CA MET A 811 9.16 -24.28 23.66
C MET A 811 10.04 -23.75 22.54
N THR A 812 9.50 -22.89 21.70
CA THR A 812 10.26 -22.15 20.69
C THR A 812 10.08 -20.65 20.93
N MET A 813 11.21 -19.96 21.09
CA MET A 813 11.24 -18.48 21.17
C MET A 813 11.85 -17.94 19.87
N ARG A 814 11.21 -16.95 19.27
CA ARG A 814 11.73 -16.20 18.12
C ARG A 814 11.64 -14.72 18.38
N ILE A 815 12.70 -13.99 18.09
CA ILE A 815 12.75 -12.54 18.16
C ILE A 815 13.25 -12.02 16.84
N MET A 816 12.54 -11.07 16.26
CA MET A 816 12.94 -10.31 15.09
C MET A 816 12.88 -8.83 15.44
N ALA A 817 13.94 -8.10 15.15
CA ALA A 817 14.00 -6.67 15.39
C ALA A 817 14.75 -5.96 14.27
N THR A 818 14.27 -4.78 13.89
CA THR A 818 14.95 -3.88 12.97
C THR A 818 15.18 -2.55 13.65
N ARG A 819 16.42 -2.08 13.62
CA ARG A 819 16.80 -0.71 13.96
C ARG A 819 17.05 0.07 12.67
N THR A 820 16.26 1.11 12.42
CA THR A 820 16.54 2.10 11.39
C THR A 820 17.49 3.14 11.95
N ILE A 821 18.64 3.35 11.29
CA ILE A 821 19.67 4.33 11.69
C ILE A 821 19.50 5.60 10.89
N ASP A 822 19.43 5.47 9.55
CA ASP A 822 19.20 6.56 8.61
C ASP A 822 18.07 6.15 7.64
N GLN A 823 17.19 7.08 7.30
CA GLN A 823 16.19 6.97 6.22
C GLN A 823 16.16 8.31 5.48
N ILE A 824 17.18 8.57 4.68
CA ILE A 824 17.35 9.84 4.02
C ILE A 824 16.64 9.81 2.67
N GLN A 825 15.78 10.79 2.45
CA GLN A 825 15.16 11.05 1.14
C GLN A 825 15.66 12.41 0.65
N ASN A 826 16.18 12.39 -0.55
CA ASN A 826 16.62 13.61 -1.23
C ASN A 826 15.71 13.85 -2.42
N ILE A 827 14.71 14.71 -2.23
CA ILE A 827 13.70 15.03 -3.24
C ILE A 827 13.90 16.46 -3.69
N GLY A 828 14.11 16.63 -5.00
CA GLY A 828 14.28 17.96 -5.55
C GLY A 828 15.41 18.78 -4.91
N GLY A 829 16.46 18.13 -4.35
CA GLY A 829 17.60 18.79 -3.71
C GLY A 829 17.38 19.16 -2.24
N THR A 830 16.26 18.79 -1.64
CA THR A 830 16.05 18.88 -0.19
C THR A 830 16.27 17.50 0.40
N SER A 831 17.22 17.39 1.34
CA SER A 831 17.55 16.15 2.03
C SER A 831 16.94 16.13 3.42
N ILE A 832 16.13 15.11 3.71
CA ILE A 832 15.48 14.91 5.02
C ILE A 832 15.76 13.49 5.47
N ASP A 833 16.16 13.33 6.72
CA ASP A 833 16.29 12.03 7.39
C ASP A 833 15.01 11.75 8.20
N TYR A 834 14.25 10.76 7.75
CA TYR A 834 12.98 10.34 8.35
C TYR A 834 13.13 9.24 9.41
N ALA A 835 14.36 8.83 9.76
CA ALA A 835 14.56 7.82 10.80
C ALA A 835 14.09 8.32 12.18
N GLY A 836 13.28 7.54 12.87
CA GLY A 836 12.67 7.90 14.15
C GLY A 836 11.40 8.75 14.04
N GLN A 837 10.86 8.98 12.83
CA GLN A 837 9.56 9.61 12.66
C GLN A 837 8.46 8.54 12.60
N ASN A 838 7.37 8.74 13.37
CA ASN A 838 6.28 7.77 13.48
C ASN A 838 5.03 8.16 12.66
N THR A 839 5.14 9.18 11.81
CA THR A 839 4.07 9.64 10.91
C THR A 839 4.55 9.73 9.46
N GLY A 840 3.62 9.84 8.52
CA GLY A 840 3.93 10.02 7.10
C GLY A 840 4.83 8.91 6.54
N SER A 841 5.87 9.30 5.82
CA SER A 841 6.85 8.39 5.23
C SER A 841 7.96 7.93 6.20
N GLY A 842 7.88 8.32 7.47
CA GLY A 842 8.90 8.01 8.47
C GLY A 842 8.89 6.56 8.93
N THR A 843 10.00 6.13 9.52
CA THR A 843 10.15 4.79 10.09
C THR A 843 10.59 4.89 11.55
N PRO A 844 9.88 4.25 12.50
CA PRO A 844 10.30 4.18 13.90
C PRO A 844 11.74 3.68 14.06
N SER A 845 12.46 4.18 15.05
CA SER A 845 13.87 3.79 15.28
C SER A 845 14.01 2.30 15.56
N TRP A 846 13.07 1.69 16.28
CA TRP A 846 13.01 0.28 16.56
C TRP A 846 11.62 -0.29 16.30
N ILE A 847 11.57 -1.41 15.59
CA ILE A 847 10.40 -2.30 15.51
C ILE A 847 10.87 -3.69 15.93
N LEU A 848 10.10 -4.34 16.82
CA LEU A 848 10.41 -5.67 17.32
C LEU A 848 9.15 -6.55 17.31
N ASN A 849 9.32 -7.80 16.88
CA ASN A 849 8.32 -8.87 16.96
C ASN A 849 8.94 -10.06 17.69
N ALA A 850 8.39 -10.43 18.83
CA ALA A 850 8.84 -11.56 19.63
C ALA A 850 7.71 -12.56 19.81
N THR A 851 7.99 -13.85 19.62
CA THR A 851 7.03 -14.95 19.81
C THR A 851 7.57 -15.99 20.77
N ALA A 852 6.66 -16.59 21.53
CA ALA A 852 6.92 -17.72 22.39
C ALA A 852 5.83 -18.77 22.13
N THR A 853 6.20 -19.85 21.44
CA THR A 853 5.31 -20.98 21.09
C THR A 853 5.60 -22.14 22.02
N PHE A 854 4.60 -22.62 22.71
CA PHE A 854 4.65 -23.81 23.57
C PHE A 854 3.76 -24.90 23.01
N ASN A 855 4.31 -26.12 22.87
CA ASN A 855 3.58 -27.30 22.41
C ASN A 855 3.69 -28.42 23.44
N SER A 856 2.56 -29.02 23.81
CA SER A 856 2.46 -30.15 24.73
C SER A 856 1.43 -31.15 24.24
N GLY A 857 1.88 -32.22 23.59
CA GLY A 857 1.01 -33.19 22.97
C GLY A 857 0.06 -32.55 21.95
N PRO A 858 -1.27 -32.67 22.12
CA PRO A 858 -2.23 -32.08 21.19
C PRO A 858 -2.45 -30.56 21.36
N PHE A 859 -1.94 -29.98 22.45
CA PHE A 859 -2.12 -28.56 22.78
C PHE A 859 -0.94 -27.73 22.31
N GLY A 860 -1.23 -26.61 21.67
CA GLY A 860 -0.26 -25.58 21.30
C GLY A 860 -0.76 -24.21 21.70
N THR A 861 0.14 -23.32 22.10
CA THR A 861 -0.18 -21.92 22.37
C THR A 861 1.00 -21.02 21.99
N THR A 862 0.72 -19.86 21.43
CA THR A 862 1.70 -18.86 21.03
C THR A 862 1.33 -17.50 21.59
N LEU A 863 2.27 -16.89 22.32
CA LEU A 863 2.20 -15.49 22.71
C LEU A 863 3.13 -14.68 21.80
N GLN A 864 2.58 -13.69 21.14
CA GLN A 864 3.32 -12.71 20.35
C GLN A 864 3.33 -11.36 21.08
N ALA A 865 4.48 -10.68 21.05
CA ALA A 865 4.67 -9.31 21.53
C ALA A 865 5.23 -8.47 20.38
N ARG A 866 4.52 -7.42 19.97
CA ARG A 866 4.93 -6.47 18.94
C ARG A 866 5.20 -5.12 19.59
N TYR A 867 6.46 -4.64 19.50
CA TYR A 867 6.89 -3.35 20.03
C TYR A 867 7.25 -2.40 18.88
N ILE A 868 6.75 -1.17 18.97
CA ILE A 868 7.06 -0.05 18.09
C ILE A 868 7.60 1.07 18.98
N ASP A 869 8.81 1.55 18.66
CA ASP A 869 9.45 2.61 19.43
C ASP A 869 8.72 3.94 19.27
N GLY A 870 8.76 4.75 20.31
CA GLY A 870 8.32 6.14 20.23
C GLY A 870 9.33 6.99 19.44
N GLY A 871 8.87 8.12 18.93
CA GLY A 871 9.73 8.96 18.10
C GLY A 871 9.20 10.37 17.91
N TYR A 872 9.57 10.95 16.79
CA TYR A 872 9.10 12.26 16.39
C TYR A 872 7.76 12.17 15.67
N TYR A 873 6.93 13.20 15.86
CA TYR A 873 5.76 13.41 15.01
C TYR A 873 6.21 13.81 13.59
N ASP A 874 7.11 14.80 13.49
CA ASP A 874 7.72 15.21 12.23
C ASP A 874 9.16 15.71 12.50
N VAL A 875 10.14 15.09 11.83
CA VAL A 875 11.57 15.42 12.03
C VAL A 875 11.95 16.82 11.55
N THR A 876 11.10 17.46 10.74
CA THR A 876 11.29 18.84 10.26
C THR A 876 10.74 19.89 11.22
N TYR A 877 9.97 19.46 12.24
CA TYR A 877 9.38 20.36 13.21
C TYR A 877 10.27 20.50 14.46
N VAL A 878 10.19 21.66 15.09
CA VAL A 878 10.94 21.99 16.30
C VAL A 878 9.96 22.09 17.47
N GLY A 879 10.06 21.19 18.42
CA GLY A 879 9.20 21.12 19.61
C GLY A 879 9.87 21.72 20.85
N PRO A 880 9.14 21.85 21.97
CA PRO A 880 9.62 22.50 23.20
C PRO A 880 10.86 21.82 23.84
N GLN A 881 11.13 20.56 23.50
CA GLN A 881 12.30 19.82 24.00
C GLN A 881 13.50 19.89 23.07
N ASP A 882 13.35 20.47 21.88
CA ASP A 882 14.41 20.53 20.87
C ASP A 882 15.25 21.80 21.03
N GLU A 883 16.52 21.71 20.71
CA GLU A 883 17.42 22.87 20.76
C GLU A 883 17.00 23.94 19.75
N GLY A 884 16.94 25.20 20.20
CA GLY A 884 16.53 26.31 19.33
C GLY A 884 15.03 26.50 19.20
N TYR A 885 14.20 25.82 20.00
CA TYR A 885 12.76 26.04 19.99
C TYR A 885 12.37 27.51 20.23
N ASP A 886 11.59 28.05 19.33
CA ASP A 886 10.90 29.32 19.46
C ASP A 886 9.49 29.14 18.86
N PRO A 887 8.41 29.43 19.59
CA PRO A 887 7.06 29.31 19.05
C PRO A 887 6.81 30.17 17.80
N ALA A 888 7.58 31.23 17.58
CA ALA A 888 7.48 32.06 16.38
C ALA A 888 8.07 31.41 15.11
N LEU A 889 8.83 30.30 15.23
CA LEU A 889 9.35 29.60 14.08
C LEU A 889 8.25 29.09 13.13
N PRO A 890 8.47 29.08 11.81
CA PRO A 890 7.48 28.60 10.83
C PRO A 890 7.25 27.08 10.91
N ASN A 891 8.10 26.33 11.60
CA ASN A 891 8.02 24.90 11.81
C ASN A 891 7.96 24.51 13.30
N SER A 892 7.59 25.45 14.18
CA SER A 892 7.39 25.14 15.60
C SER A 892 6.13 24.29 15.82
N ILE A 893 6.20 23.36 16.77
CA ILE A 893 5.07 22.49 17.17
C ILE A 893 4.99 22.42 18.70
N ASN A 894 3.78 22.31 19.24
CA ASN A 894 3.57 22.23 20.69
C ASN A 894 4.04 20.90 21.30
N ASP A 895 3.94 19.80 20.56
CA ASP A 895 4.37 18.47 20.96
C ASP A 895 4.84 17.67 19.75
N ASN A 896 6.17 17.44 19.65
CA ASN A 896 6.78 16.72 18.54
C ASN A 896 7.08 15.26 18.89
N ARG A 897 6.36 14.66 19.84
CA ARG A 897 6.63 13.29 20.29
C ARG A 897 5.43 12.39 20.03
N VAL A 898 5.74 11.14 19.67
CA VAL A 898 4.80 10.03 19.57
C VAL A 898 5.24 8.95 20.53
N ASP A 899 4.33 8.47 21.36
CA ASP A 899 4.61 7.43 22.36
C ASP A 899 4.89 6.08 21.70
N SER A 900 5.64 5.22 22.41
CA SER A 900 5.84 3.82 22.02
C SER A 900 4.58 3.00 22.21
N ALA A 901 4.44 1.93 21.41
CA ALA A 901 3.36 0.96 21.53
C ALA A 901 3.90 -0.46 21.76
N LEU A 902 3.19 -1.22 22.59
CA LEU A 902 3.44 -2.65 22.82
C LEU A 902 2.09 -3.38 22.79
N TYR A 903 1.94 -4.27 21.83
CA TYR A 903 0.75 -5.10 21.63
C TYR A 903 1.08 -6.56 21.91
N PHE A 904 0.11 -7.30 22.46
CA PHE A 904 0.20 -8.73 22.67
C PHE A 904 -0.91 -9.45 21.93
N ASN A 905 -0.56 -10.53 21.23
CA ASN A 905 -1.50 -11.44 20.61
C ASN A 905 -1.35 -12.83 21.21
N LEU A 906 -2.44 -13.57 21.38
CA LEU A 906 -2.47 -14.91 21.94
C LEU A 906 -3.20 -15.86 21.01
N THR A 907 -2.54 -16.95 20.61
CA THR A 907 -3.15 -18.06 19.89
C THR A 907 -3.15 -19.32 20.79
N ALA A 908 -4.22 -20.07 20.75
CA ALA A 908 -4.31 -21.38 21.38
C ALA A 908 -4.95 -22.37 20.41
N ARG A 909 -4.43 -23.59 20.35
CA ARG A 909 -4.91 -24.66 19.47
C ARG A 909 -4.93 -26.00 20.16
N TYR A 910 -5.84 -26.86 19.72
CA TYR A 910 -5.93 -28.25 20.18
C TYR A 910 -6.25 -29.19 19.03
N ALA A 911 -5.35 -30.13 18.75
CA ALA A 911 -5.45 -31.11 17.68
C ALA A 911 -5.98 -32.46 18.16
N PHE A 912 -7.03 -32.95 17.56
CA PHE A 912 -7.58 -34.29 17.74
C PHE A 912 -7.07 -35.19 16.62
N ALA A 913 -6.19 -36.12 16.92
CA ALA A 913 -5.67 -37.08 15.94
C ALA A 913 -6.58 -38.28 15.78
N PHE A 914 -6.88 -38.73 14.57
CA PHE A 914 -7.74 -39.86 14.22
C PHE A 914 -7.01 -40.88 13.35
N GLY A 915 -5.74 -41.16 13.60
CA GLY A 915 -4.90 -42.08 12.86
C GLY A 915 -3.53 -41.42 12.58
N ASN A 916 -2.73 -41.99 11.65
CA ASN A 916 -1.36 -41.57 11.50
C ASN A 916 -1.22 -40.17 10.85
N ASP A 917 -2.14 -39.75 9.98
CA ASP A 917 -2.03 -38.48 9.22
C ASP A 917 -3.34 -37.68 9.19
N ARG A 918 -4.33 -38.04 10.02
CA ARG A 918 -5.63 -37.36 10.07
C ARG A 918 -5.84 -36.62 11.37
N SER A 919 -6.18 -35.38 11.29
CA SER A 919 -6.44 -34.57 12.48
C SER A 919 -7.55 -33.55 12.23
N VAL A 920 -8.21 -33.18 13.32
CA VAL A 920 -9.08 -32.01 13.40
C VAL A 920 -8.50 -31.13 14.50
N GLU A 921 -8.13 -29.91 14.13
CA GLU A 921 -7.64 -28.89 15.06
C GLU A 921 -8.69 -27.80 15.26
N ILE A 922 -8.94 -27.45 16.50
CA ILE A 922 -9.71 -26.26 16.87
C ILE A 922 -8.72 -25.21 17.35
N PHE A 923 -8.85 -23.98 16.88
CA PHE A 923 -7.98 -22.90 17.30
C PHE A 923 -8.76 -21.62 17.63
N GLY A 924 -8.14 -20.78 18.43
CA GLY A 924 -8.62 -19.44 18.74
C GLY A 924 -7.47 -18.45 18.84
N VAL A 925 -7.71 -17.23 18.37
CA VAL A 925 -6.76 -16.11 18.36
C VAL A 925 -7.39 -14.93 19.07
N ILE A 926 -6.61 -14.23 19.88
CA ILE A 926 -6.97 -12.93 20.46
C ILE A 926 -5.88 -11.94 20.02
N ASN A 927 -6.23 -11.04 19.12
CA ASN A 927 -5.38 -9.94 18.74
C ASN A 927 -5.53 -8.79 19.73
N ASN A 928 -4.44 -8.06 20.01
CA ASN A 928 -4.38 -7.00 20.98
C ASN A 928 -5.04 -7.39 22.33
N LEU A 929 -4.52 -8.46 22.94
CA LEU A 929 -5.04 -9.11 24.17
C LEU A 929 -5.36 -8.13 25.31
N LEU A 930 -4.63 -7.02 25.40
CA LEU A 930 -4.78 -6.00 26.45
C LEU A 930 -5.67 -4.82 26.03
N ASP A 931 -6.29 -4.87 24.86
CA ASP A 931 -7.07 -3.77 24.25
C ASP A 931 -6.31 -2.43 24.32
N LYS A 932 -5.01 -2.49 24.00
CA LYS A 932 -4.12 -1.33 24.04
C LYS A 932 -4.52 -0.34 22.96
N LYS A 933 -4.88 0.88 23.36
CA LYS A 933 -5.17 1.99 22.45
C LYS A 933 -3.89 2.42 21.72
N PRO A 934 -3.98 2.82 20.43
CA PRO A 934 -2.82 3.35 19.73
C PRO A 934 -2.37 4.69 20.32
N PRO A 935 -1.07 5.06 20.18
CA PRO A 935 -0.65 6.42 20.45
C PRO A 935 -1.24 7.37 19.40
N LEU A 936 -1.41 8.62 19.78
CA LEU A 936 -1.80 9.68 18.86
C LEU A 936 -0.60 9.98 17.93
N ALA A 937 -0.78 9.75 16.66
CA ALA A 937 0.17 10.00 15.59
C ALA A 937 -0.64 10.45 14.36
N GLU A 938 -1.36 11.54 14.55
CA GLU A 938 -2.39 12.04 13.65
C GLU A 938 -1.83 12.31 12.26
N GLN A 939 -2.44 11.73 11.24
CA GLN A 939 -2.00 11.80 9.86
C GLN A 939 -3.20 12.01 8.93
N ASN A 940 -3.27 13.15 8.26
CA ASN A 940 -4.38 13.49 7.37
C ASN A 940 -5.75 13.27 8.06
N ALA A 941 -6.49 12.26 7.60
CA ALA A 941 -7.80 11.89 8.12
C ALA A 941 -7.75 10.76 9.19
N TYR A 942 -6.55 10.29 9.57
CA TYR A 942 -6.37 9.26 10.58
C TYR A 942 -5.95 9.87 11.92
N PRO A 943 -6.50 9.39 13.04
CA PRO A 943 -6.11 9.88 14.37
C PRO A 943 -4.81 9.27 14.88
N THR A 944 -4.29 8.26 14.20
CA THR A 944 -3.00 7.61 14.40
C THR A 944 -2.44 7.14 13.06
N ASN A 945 -1.21 6.63 13.03
CA ASN A 945 -0.63 6.07 11.82
C ASN A 945 -1.00 4.59 11.68
N PRO A 946 -1.92 4.22 10.74
CA PRO A 946 -2.36 2.82 10.57
C PRO A 946 -1.28 1.88 10.06
N THR A 947 -0.20 2.41 9.48
CA THR A 947 0.96 1.63 9.05
C THR A 947 1.64 0.88 10.20
N TYR A 948 1.64 1.48 11.40
CA TYR A 948 2.35 0.95 12.56
C TYR A 948 1.43 0.54 13.70
N TYR A 949 0.31 1.25 13.91
CA TYR A 949 -0.49 1.15 15.11
C TYR A 949 -1.84 0.50 14.87
N ASP A 950 -2.22 -0.38 15.78
CA ASP A 950 -3.52 -1.05 15.77
C ASP A 950 -4.65 -0.08 16.13
N GLN A 951 -5.56 0.16 15.20
CA GLN A 951 -6.75 1.00 15.38
C GLN A 951 -7.98 0.18 15.81
N VAL A 952 -7.98 -1.14 15.57
CA VAL A 952 -9.11 -2.04 15.84
C VAL A 952 -9.25 -2.33 17.34
N GLY A 953 -8.11 -2.51 18.02
CA GLY A 953 -8.08 -2.95 19.41
C GLY A 953 -8.27 -4.46 19.55
N MET A 954 -8.85 -4.92 20.68
CA MET A 954 -9.04 -6.35 20.89
C MET A 954 -9.98 -6.96 19.86
N ALA A 955 -9.53 -8.04 19.20
CA ALA A 955 -10.31 -8.80 18.23
C ALA A 955 -10.13 -10.31 18.45
N PHE A 956 -11.14 -11.07 18.08
CA PHE A 956 -11.18 -12.52 18.24
C PHE A 956 -11.29 -13.18 16.87
N ARG A 957 -10.58 -14.30 16.70
CA ARG A 957 -10.76 -15.23 15.57
C ARG A 957 -10.83 -16.66 16.11
N GLY A 958 -11.69 -17.49 15.56
CA GLY A 958 -11.80 -18.90 15.93
C GLY A 958 -12.11 -19.76 14.74
N GLY A 959 -11.56 -20.96 14.69
CA GLY A 959 -11.69 -21.79 13.52
C GLY A 959 -11.38 -23.27 13.75
N LEU A 960 -11.47 -23.96 12.62
CA LEU A 960 -11.31 -25.41 12.49
C LEU A 960 -10.38 -25.70 11.31
N ARG A 961 -9.38 -26.56 11.55
CA ARG A 961 -8.49 -27.08 10.50
C ARG A 961 -8.62 -28.61 10.41
N ILE A 962 -8.83 -29.14 9.25
CA ILE A 962 -8.95 -30.57 8.99
C ILE A 962 -7.81 -31.00 8.09
N ARG A 963 -7.10 -32.06 8.49
CA ARG A 963 -6.07 -32.74 7.68
C ARG A 963 -6.51 -34.20 7.51
N TYR A 964 -6.55 -34.70 6.25
CA TYR A 964 -7.03 -36.05 5.93
C TYR A 964 -6.10 -36.74 4.92
#